data_7138376a66f367a87c8d365582eff13e
#
_entry.id   7138376a66f367a87c8d365582eff13e
#
_cell.length_a   1.000
_cell.length_b   1.000
_cell.length_c   1.000
_cell.angle_alpha   90.00
_cell.angle_beta   90.00
_cell.angle_gamma   90.00
#
_symmetry.space_group_name_H-M   'P 1'
#
loop_
_entity.id
_entity.type
_entity.pdbx_description
1 polymer ?
#
loop_
_entity_poly.entity_id
_entity_poly.type
_entity_poly.pdbx_seq_one_letter_code
_entity_poly.pdbx_strand_id
1 'polypeptide(L)'
;MIGNNSGGAHSIAYGLTVDHVLELTVLLADGTRLVLGDLEPEGLEVRTRAPGREGEIYRAVARIRDFYGDEIRARYPTLWRRVAGYNLNELVGVGVRPGSYAGGGGRPRPLNLARLVVGSEGTLATVVEAKVRLVPRPRYTALDVIHFHDLLEALEASQAILETGPYAVELTDKMILDLARENLEHRQRAAFIQGDPAAILMVEYAGDTEAEVRARVEALEARRRRQGLGYAAHVAYDPAEQQSIWKLRKAGLGLLLGMKGDHKPIAFVEDTAVEPQHLREFVARFREIFAKYDTEGAYYGHCSVGCLHIRPVINLKTPRGLEQVRAIADEVTALVLEFGGTLSSEHGDGRARSPLLERLYGPRLLQAFRELKHAFDPEGRMNPGNIVDHPGITEHLRYSPQYVTWTPPTTLDFGPQGGFAAAVELCNGVGVCRKTLEGTMCPSYMATRDEEHSTRGRANALRAVLSGALPPAEFTGRRLWEVMDLCLECKACKAECPSNVDMAKLKYEFLHHYHRAHGWPLRDRLMAHVAGLDRWAAWAPSLANRAARWRVTRWTLDRWLGLDRRRPLPPLALEPFPVWFRRHRPPAEAPRGAVVLFHDTFTTYHAPQVGQAAVALLEAAGYRVVLVDRRCCGRPLISKGLLDEARRHAAWNVARLHPWAARGVAIVGLEPSCLLTFRDEVVDLLRSEQARTVARQALLLEEFLLRERERGLALAFPSGTRRALVHGHCHQKALVGTGPTLAALRWAGYEVTEVDAGCCGMAGAFGFEREHYELSVRIGERRLGPAVRATPPDHEVVAPGISCRQQIEHLTGRRARHPAEALWRALHG
;
A
#
# COMPACT_ATOMS: atom_id res chain seq x y z
N MET A 1 18.58 -3.41 6.13
CA MET A 1 19.02 -4.80 6.31
C MET A 1 20.24 -4.89 7.22
N ILE A 2 21.37 -4.24 6.90
CA ILE A 2 22.60 -4.33 7.71
C ILE A 2 22.35 -3.86 9.15
N GLY A 3 21.71 -2.70 9.35
CA GLY A 3 21.48 -2.15 10.70
C GLY A 3 20.67 -3.05 11.64
N ASN A 4 19.76 -3.87 11.11
CA ASN A 4 18.93 -4.77 11.92
C ASN A 4 19.35 -6.25 11.82
N ASN A 5 20.40 -6.58 11.08
CA ASN A 5 20.78 -7.97 10.77
C ASN A 5 19.59 -8.80 10.23
N SER A 6 18.79 -8.19 9.32
CA SER A 6 17.51 -8.74 8.89
C SER A 6 17.66 -10.11 8.24
N GLY A 7 16.63 -10.95 8.45
CA GLY A 7 16.40 -12.21 7.76
C GLY A 7 15.22 -12.10 6.78
N GLY A 8 14.32 -13.09 6.79
CA GLY A 8 13.12 -13.12 5.98
C GLY A 8 12.65 -14.56 5.74
N ALA A 9 11.65 -14.74 4.88
CA ALA A 9 11.03 -16.02 4.57
C ALA A 9 12.05 -17.10 4.12
N HIS A 10 13.07 -16.71 3.39
CA HIS A 10 14.10 -17.62 2.85
C HIS A 10 15.35 -17.75 3.73
N SER A 11 15.29 -17.31 4.97
CA SER A 11 16.44 -17.41 5.89
C SER A 11 16.81 -18.86 6.24
N ILE A 12 15.85 -19.80 6.14
CA ILE A 12 16.19 -21.24 6.25
C ILE A 12 17.23 -21.64 5.19
N ALA A 13 17.13 -21.10 3.99
CA ALA A 13 18.10 -21.35 2.91
C ALA A 13 19.35 -20.46 3.00
N TYR A 14 19.18 -19.18 3.29
CA TYR A 14 20.24 -18.18 3.14
C TYR A 14 20.82 -17.63 4.45
N GLY A 15 20.18 -17.79 5.60
CA GLY A 15 20.64 -17.21 6.87
C GLY A 15 20.25 -15.75 7.06
N LEU A 16 21.04 -15.04 7.84
CA LEU A 16 20.88 -13.63 8.19
C LEU A 16 21.83 -12.73 7.40
N THR A 17 21.63 -11.44 7.47
CA THR A 17 22.49 -10.44 6.79
C THR A 17 23.96 -10.57 7.21
N VAL A 18 24.25 -10.86 8.48
CA VAL A 18 25.60 -11.04 9.01
C VAL A 18 26.36 -12.16 8.32
N ASP A 19 25.68 -13.18 7.81
CA ASP A 19 26.29 -14.30 7.08
C ASP A 19 26.78 -13.90 5.69
N HIS A 20 26.35 -12.76 5.17
CA HIS A 20 26.65 -12.28 3.83
C HIS A 20 27.56 -11.03 3.80
N VAL A 21 27.72 -10.34 4.94
CA VAL A 21 28.58 -9.16 5.00
C VAL A 21 30.03 -9.59 5.16
N LEU A 22 30.86 -9.26 4.16
CA LEU A 22 32.28 -9.55 4.13
C LEU A 22 33.11 -8.39 4.68
N GLU A 23 32.73 -7.16 4.32
CA GLU A 23 33.47 -5.95 4.70
C GLU A 23 32.48 -4.76 4.78
N LEU A 24 32.73 -3.84 5.70
CA LEU A 24 32.03 -2.58 5.80
C LEU A 24 33.00 -1.41 5.84
N THR A 25 32.76 -0.38 5.04
CA THR A 25 33.31 0.95 5.28
C THR A 25 32.33 1.73 6.13
N VAL A 26 32.77 2.24 7.28
CA VAL A 26 31.93 2.95 8.25
C VAL A 26 32.52 4.30 8.60
N LEU A 27 31.63 5.23 9.03
CA LEU A 27 31.99 6.51 9.65
C LEU A 27 31.55 6.50 11.10
N LEU A 28 32.45 6.83 12.00
CA LEU A 28 32.17 7.09 13.41
C LEU A 28 31.58 8.47 13.64
N ALA A 29 31.08 8.76 14.84
CA ALA A 29 30.48 10.05 15.20
C ALA A 29 31.45 11.23 15.13
N ASP A 30 32.74 11.01 15.27
CA ASP A 30 33.82 11.98 15.16
C ASP A 30 34.35 12.21 13.73
N GLY A 31 33.75 11.50 12.73
CA GLY A 31 34.19 11.56 11.33
C GLY A 31 35.29 10.56 10.96
N THR A 32 35.79 9.75 11.88
CA THR A 32 36.78 8.72 11.59
C THR A 32 36.22 7.69 10.63
N ARG A 33 36.90 7.44 9.52
CA ARG A 33 36.54 6.39 8.55
C ARG A 33 37.30 5.12 8.86
N LEU A 34 36.60 4.00 8.96
CA LEU A 34 37.16 2.67 9.18
C LEU A 34 36.76 1.69 8.10
N VAL A 35 37.63 0.75 7.75
CA VAL A 35 37.31 -0.40 6.89
C VAL A 35 37.42 -1.65 7.75
N LEU A 36 36.29 -2.33 7.94
CA LEU A 36 36.11 -3.47 8.83
C LEU A 36 35.91 -4.73 7.99
N GLY A 37 36.86 -5.65 8.05
CA GLY A 37 36.84 -6.91 7.33
C GLY A 37 37.48 -8.02 8.15
N ASP A 38 37.64 -9.21 7.57
CA ASP A 38 38.29 -10.36 8.20
C ASP A 38 39.78 -10.06 8.53
N LEU A 39 40.16 -10.38 9.75
CA LEU A 39 41.54 -10.21 10.24
C LEU A 39 42.12 -11.56 10.68
N GLU A 40 43.30 -11.89 10.15
CA GLU A 40 44.12 -12.94 10.71
C GLU A 40 44.75 -12.49 12.05
N PRO A 41 45.24 -13.41 12.92
CA PRO A 41 45.77 -13.07 14.25
C PRO A 41 46.82 -11.96 14.24
N GLU A 42 47.75 -11.98 13.28
CA GLU A 42 48.80 -10.97 13.13
C GLU A 42 48.24 -9.59 12.78
N GLY A 43 47.18 -9.55 11.96
CA GLY A 43 46.43 -8.33 11.62
C GLY A 43 45.74 -7.73 12.83
N LEU A 44 45.17 -8.55 13.70
CA LEU A 44 44.57 -8.12 14.95
C LEU A 44 45.58 -7.47 15.88
N GLU A 45 46.77 -8.07 16.02
CA GLU A 45 47.83 -7.53 16.87
C GLU A 45 48.29 -6.15 16.36
N VAL A 46 48.44 -5.98 15.05
CA VAL A 46 48.77 -4.67 14.43
C VAL A 46 47.70 -3.63 14.73
N ARG A 47 46.39 -3.99 14.55
CA ARG A 47 45.27 -3.07 14.82
C ARG A 47 45.12 -2.68 16.30
N THR A 48 45.38 -3.60 17.24
CA THR A 48 45.33 -3.31 18.67
C THR A 48 46.46 -2.36 19.11
N ARG A 49 47.59 -2.34 18.41
CA ARG A 49 48.70 -1.39 18.66
C ARG A 49 48.53 -0.06 17.92
N ALA A 50 47.59 0.05 16.99
CA ALA A 50 47.38 1.27 16.22
C ALA A 50 47.02 2.46 17.14
N PRO A 51 47.53 3.67 16.86
CA PRO A 51 47.13 4.87 17.57
C PRO A 51 45.70 5.31 17.18
N GLY A 52 45.06 6.17 18.03
CA GLY A 52 43.77 6.80 17.76
C GLY A 52 42.57 5.84 17.88
N ARG A 53 41.46 6.23 17.30
CA ARG A 53 40.14 5.61 17.43
C ARG A 53 40.10 4.13 17.02
N GLU A 54 40.78 3.80 15.92
CA GLU A 54 40.80 2.43 15.45
C GLU A 54 41.44 1.50 16.49
N GLY A 55 42.65 1.85 17.00
CA GLY A 55 43.28 1.04 18.03
C GLY A 55 42.50 0.96 19.34
N GLU A 56 41.85 2.06 19.75
CA GLU A 56 40.99 2.09 20.94
C GLU A 56 39.87 1.07 20.80
N ILE A 57 39.18 1.02 19.65
CA ILE A 57 38.08 0.10 19.39
C ILE A 57 38.57 -1.35 19.41
N TYR A 58 39.67 -1.69 18.71
CA TYR A 58 40.19 -3.05 18.69
C TYR A 58 40.67 -3.52 20.09
N ARG A 59 41.29 -2.64 20.89
CA ARG A 59 41.65 -2.95 22.29
C ARG A 59 40.39 -3.18 23.16
N ALA A 60 39.35 -2.37 23.00
CA ALA A 60 38.10 -2.53 23.74
C ALA A 60 37.41 -3.87 23.38
N VAL A 61 37.35 -4.21 22.08
CA VAL A 61 36.74 -5.46 21.61
C VAL A 61 37.54 -6.69 22.10
N ALA A 62 38.89 -6.63 22.07
CA ALA A 62 39.73 -7.70 22.59
C ALA A 62 39.48 -7.90 24.10
N ARG A 63 39.42 -6.81 24.88
CA ARG A 63 39.11 -6.86 26.31
C ARG A 63 37.70 -7.44 26.56
N ILE A 64 36.69 -7.03 25.79
CA ILE A 64 35.32 -7.56 25.91
C ILE A 64 35.31 -9.07 25.66
N ARG A 65 35.98 -9.54 24.58
CA ARG A 65 36.09 -10.96 24.28
C ARG A 65 36.74 -11.74 25.44
N ASP A 66 37.87 -11.25 25.95
CA ASP A 66 38.67 -11.95 26.94
C ASP A 66 38.00 -11.92 28.33
N PHE A 67 37.35 -10.82 28.73
CA PHE A 67 36.75 -10.67 30.05
C PHE A 67 35.33 -11.23 30.15
N TYR A 68 34.51 -11.11 29.05
CA TYR A 68 33.12 -11.56 29.06
C TYR A 68 32.86 -12.84 28.27
N GLY A 69 33.94 -13.47 27.70
CA GLY A 69 33.78 -14.62 26.80
C GLY A 69 33.01 -15.79 27.38
N ASP A 70 33.22 -16.14 28.65
CA ASP A 70 32.50 -17.23 29.31
C ASP A 70 31.02 -16.87 29.57
N GLU A 71 30.75 -15.64 29.96
CA GLU A 71 29.37 -15.15 30.12
C GLU A 71 28.63 -15.12 28.77
N ILE A 72 29.33 -14.75 27.69
CA ILE A 72 28.74 -14.78 26.34
C ILE A 72 28.38 -16.22 25.98
N ARG A 73 29.27 -17.20 26.20
CA ARG A 73 28.98 -18.62 25.94
C ARG A 73 27.82 -19.16 26.78
N ALA A 74 27.69 -18.70 28.01
CA ALA A 74 26.67 -19.19 28.94
C ALA A 74 25.28 -18.59 28.69
N ARG A 75 25.18 -17.33 28.25
CA ARG A 75 23.92 -16.61 28.22
C ARG A 75 23.36 -16.32 26.83
N TYR A 76 24.22 -16.32 25.78
CA TYR A 76 23.67 -16.16 24.44
C TYR A 76 22.86 -17.39 24.03
N PRO A 77 21.63 -17.19 23.47
CA PRO A 77 20.88 -18.30 22.91
C PRO A 77 21.69 -19.06 21.87
N THR A 78 21.57 -20.39 21.89
CA THR A 78 22.18 -21.24 20.86
C THR A 78 21.44 -21.13 19.51
N LEU A 79 20.22 -20.65 19.55
CA LEU A 79 19.40 -20.35 18.37
C LEU A 79 20.12 -19.34 17.46
N TRP A 80 20.41 -19.73 16.21
CA TRP A 80 21.09 -18.85 15.26
C TRP A 80 20.18 -17.73 14.74
N ARG A 81 18.86 -17.92 14.78
CA ARG A 81 17.85 -16.95 14.38
C ARG A 81 17.65 -15.90 15.49
N ARG A 82 18.64 -15.05 15.68
CA ARG A 82 18.70 -14.06 16.75
C ARG A 82 19.36 -12.76 16.26
N VAL A 83 18.75 -11.63 16.59
CA VAL A 83 19.33 -10.29 16.35
C VAL A 83 19.24 -9.38 17.59
N ALA A 84 18.76 -9.90 18.73
CA ALA A 84 18.66 -9.13 19.97
C ALA A 84 20.04 -8.74 20.51
N GLY A 85 20.23 -7.50 20.91
CA GLY A 85 21.47 -6.93 21.40
C GLY A 85 22.61 -6.85 20.37
N TYR A 86 23.81 -6.54 20.80
CA TYR A 86 24.99 -6.59 19.91
C TYR A 86 25.46 -8.03 19.67
N ASN A 87 26.06 -8.28 18.54
CA ASN A 87 26.56 -9.61 18.13
C ASN A 87 27.87 -10.00 18.82
N LEU A 88 27.96 -9.90 20.18
CA LEU A 88 29.16 -10.32 20.92
C LEU A 88 29.44 -11.83 20.80
N ASN A 89 28.40 -12.63 20.52
CA ASN A 89 28.52 -14.06 20.22
C ASN A 89 29.48 -14.36 19.04
N GLU A 90 29.61 -13.44 18.08
CA GLU A 90 30.55 -13.56 16.97
C GLU A 90 32.03 -13.58 17.46
N LEU A 91 32.31 -12.98 18.62
CA LEU A 91 33.66 -12.99 19.21
C LEU A 91 34.08 -14.34 19.75
N VAL A 92 33.13 -15.23 20.08
CA VAL A 92 33.36 -16.54 20.71
C VAL A 92 32.74 -17.71 19.94
N GLY A 93 32.01 -17.44 18.85
CA GLY A 93 31.44 -18.44 17.96
C GLY A 93 30.24 -19.22 18.50
N VAL A 94 29.42 -18.62 19.38
CA VAL A 94 28.20 -19.22 19.94
C VAL A 94 26.96 -18.78 19.16
N GLY A 95 25.98 -19.67 18.95
CA GLY A 95 24.71 -19.35 18.29
C GLY A 95 24.87 -18.80 16.86
N VAL A 96 25.89 -19.25 16.17
CA VAL A 96 26.13 -18.93 14.76
C VAL A 96 25.57 -20.04 13.87
N ARG A 97 25.04 -19.69 12.70
CA ARG A 97 24.41 -20.66 11.80
C ARG A 97 25.46 -21.69 11.33
N PRO A 98 25.15 -23.00 11.45
CA PRO A 98 26.03 -24.04 10.91
C PRO A 98 26.21 -23.87 9.39
N GLY A 99 27.44 -23.94 8.90
CA GLY A 99 27.73 -23.84 7.47
C GLY A 99 27.63 -22.44 6.87
N SER A 100 27.38 -21.39 7.66
CA SER A 100 27.30 -19.99 7.19
C SER A 100 28.61 -19.46 6.64
N TYR A 101 29.70 -20.19 6.80
CA TYR A 101 31.04 -19.89 6.27
C TYR A 101 31.47 -20.86 5.17
N ALA A 102 31.66 -20.33 3.98
CA ALA A 102 32.27 -21.04 2.86
C ALA A 102 33.81 -21.11 2.98
N GLY A 103 34.33 -21.34 4.18
CA GLY A 103 35.68 -21.79 4.44
C GLY A 103 35.56 -23.18 5.00
N GLY A 104 35.16 -24.16 4.19
CA GLY A 104 35.00 -25.55 4.63
C GLY A 104 36.17 -26.04 5.47
N GLY A 105 35.88 -26.72 6.59
CA GLY A 105 36.85 -27.49 7.31
C GLY A 105 37.20 -27.01 8.71
N GLY A 106 36.20 -26.69 9.57
CA GLY A 106 36.47 -26.65 11.03
C GLY A 106 37.41 -25.56 11.57
N ARG A 107 37.77 -24.58 10.73
CA ARG A 107 38.59 -23.44 11.19
C ARG A 107 37.71 -22.39 11.93
N PRO A 108 38.25 -21.82 13.03
CA PRO A 108 37.58 -20.69 13.70
C PRO A 108 37.33 -19.55 12.71
N ARG A 109 36.20 -18.84 12.85
CA ARG A 109 35.92 -17.61 12.08
C ARG A 109 37.00 -16.57 12.35
N PRO A 110 37.61 -15.90 11.33
CA PRO A 110 38.46 -14.74 11.55
C PRO A 110 37.69 -13.65 12.29
N LEU A 111 38.38 -12.87 13.12
CA LEU A 111 37.76 -11.71 13.76
C LEU A 111 37.37 -10.69 12.69
N ASN A 112 36.10 -10.23 12.74
CA ASN A 112 35.61 -9.21 11.83
C ASN A 112 34.66 -8.26 12.56
N LEU A 113 35.08 -7.02 12.80
CA LEU A 113 34.27 -6.04 13.49
C LEU A 113 33.04 -5.58 12.69
N ALA A 114 33.01 -5.82 11.35
CA ALA A 114 31.81 -5.58 10.57
C ALA A 114 30.61 -6.35 11.12
N ARG A 115 30.82 -7.55 11.69
CA ARG A 115 29.76 -8.38 12.28
C ARG A 115 29.18 -7.79 13.56
N LEU A 116 29.94 -6.97 14.30
CA LEU A 116 29.44 -6.22 15.46
C LEU A 116 28.60 -5.00 15.03
N VAL A 117 28.95 -4.39 13.88
CA VAL A 117 28.20 -3.27 13.30
C VAL A 117 26.90 -3.75 12.65
N VAL A 118 26.88 -4.97 12.07
CA VAL A 118 25.65 -5.62 11.59
C VAL A 118 24.74 -5.90 12.79
N GLY A 119 23.49 -5.41 12.75
CA GLY A 119 22.54 -5.54 13.85
C GLY A 119 22.69 -4.48 14.94
N SER A 120 23.60 -3.52 14.80
CA SER A 120 23.81 -2.47 15.80
C SER A 120 22.76 -1.34 15.76
N GLU A 121 21.82 -1.38 14.86
CA GLU A 121 20.72 -0.38 14.72
C GLU A 121 21.24 1.07 14.55
N GLY A 122 22.42 1.24 13.96
CA GLY A 122 23.05 2.56 13.81
C GLY A 122 23.57 3.17 15.10
N THR A 123 23.70 2.39 16.18
CA THR A 123 24.20 2.88 17.47
C THR A 123 25.74 2.93 17.52
N LEU A 124 26.45 2.19 16.67
CA LEU A 124 27.91 2.11 16.67
C LEU A 124 28.55 3.00 15.60
N ALA A 125 28.03 2.95 14.37
CA ALA A 125 28.61 3.66 13.23
C ALA A 125 27.59 3.84 12.12
N THR A 126 27.89 4.77 11.18
CA THR A 126 27.16 4.93 9.92
C THR A 126 27.83 4.09 8.82
N VAL A 127 27.11 3.16 8.22
CA VAL A 127 27.59 2.35 7.09
C VAL A 127 27.58 3.20 5.82
N VAL A 128 28.76 3.33 5.17
CA VAL A 128 28.95 4.06 3.92
C VAL A 128 28.98 3.12 2.72
N GLU A 129 29.70 1.99 2.86
CA GLU A 129 29.88 1.00 1.81
C GLU A 129 29.86 -0.40 2.41
N ALA A 130 29.34 -1.38 1.68
CA ALA A 130 29.31 -2.77 2.11
C ALA A 130 29.71 -3.71 0.97
N LYS A 131 30.61 -4.65 1.27
CA LYS A 131 30.93 -5.79 0.42
C LYS A 131 30.16 -6.99 0.90
N VAL A 132 29.29 -7.52 0.03
CA VAL A 132 28.40 -8.62 0.39
C VAL A 132 28.57 -9.81 -0.54
N ARG A 133 28.35 -11.01 0.00
CA ARG A 133 28.29 -12.24 -0.80
C ARG A 133 26.96 -12.30 -1.55
N LEU A 134 27.04 -12.66 -2.83
CA LEU A 134 25.87 -12.97 -3.66
C LEU A 134 25.53 -14.44 -3.56
N VAL A 135 24.24 -14.77 -3.68
CA VAL A 135 23.72 -16.14 -3.71
C VAL A 135 23.04 -16.42 -5.04
N PRO A 136 23.07 -17.67 -5.55
CA PRO A 136 22.32 -18.04 -6.75
C PRO A 136 20.82 -17.83 -6.53
N ARG A 137 20.13 -17.32 -7.55
CA ARG A 137 18.67 -17.28 -7.57
C ARG A 137 18.16 -18.59 -8.14
N PRO A 138 17.18 -19.26 -7.50
CA PRO A 138 16.53 -20.44 -8.05
C PRO A 138 15.92 -20.15 -9.42
N ARG A 139 16.00 -21.12 -10.32
CA ARG A 139 15.42 -20.99 -11.67
C ARG A 139 13.93 -21.26 -11.65
N TYR A 140 13.49 -22.22 -10.85
CA TYR A 140 12.10 -22.66 -10.74
C TYR A 140 11.68 -22.64 -9.28
N THR A 141 10.44 -22.21 -9.03
CA THR A 141 9.78 -22.29 -7.73
C THR A 141 8.37 -22.80 -7.89
N ALA A 142 7.83 -23.38 -6.82
CA ALA A 142 6.41 -23.67 -6.68
C ALA A 142 5.96 -23.37 -5.27
N LEU A 143 4.69 -23.03 -5.11
CA LEU A 143 4.09 -22.68 -3.83
C LEU A 143 2.90 -23.60 -3.57
N ASP A 144 2.90 -24.27 -2.42
CA ASP A 144 1.77 -25.07 -1.93
C ASP A 144 1.17 -24.38 -0.70
N VAL A 145 -0.11 -24.01 -0.75
CA VAL A 145 -0.82 -23.30 0.30
C VAL A 145 -1.79 -24.23 0.99
N ILE A 146 -1.45 -24.69 2.19
CA ILE A 146 -2.22 -25.66 2.98
C ILE A 146 -3.12 -24.91 3.96
N HIS A 147 -4.40 -25.30 4.06
CA HIS A 147 -5.44 -24.65 4.86
C HIS A 147 -5.78 -25.51 6.10
N PHE A 148 -5.89 -24.84 7.26
CA PHE A 148 -6.11 -25.49 8.56
C PHE A 148 -7.33 -24.91 9.27
N HIS A 149 -8.03 -25.78 10.06
CA HIS A 149 -9.14 -25.35 10.91
C HIS A 149 -8.70 -24.77 12.25
N ASP A 150 -7.46 -25.03 12.67
CA ASP A 150 -6.87 -24.52 13.91
C ASP A 150 -5.42 -24.04 13.70
N LEU A 151 -5.03 -22.99 14.41
CA LEU A 151 -3.68 -22.41 14.34
C LEU A 151 -2.61 -23.37 14.88
N LEU A 152 -2.90 -24.07 15.98
CA LEU A 152 -1.94 -24.99 16.61
C LEU A 152 -1.75 -26.24 15.76
N GLU A 153 -2.80 -26.69 15.06
CA GLU A 153 -2.70 -27.77 14.04
C GLU A 153 -1.72 -27.38 12.93
N ALA A 154 -1.81 -26.14 12.44
CA ALA A 154 -0.89 -25.65 11.41
C ALA A 154 0.57 -25.62 11.90
N LEU A 155 0.80 -25.19 13.15
CA LEU A 155 2.13 -25.18 13.74
C LEU A 155 2.70 -26.58 13.97
N GLU A 156 1.87 -27.55 14.36
CA GLU A 156 2.27 -28.96 14.48
C GLU A 156 2.62 -29.53 13.11
N ALA A 157 1.77 -29.29 12.09
CA ALA A 157 2.01 -29.72 10.72
C ALA A 157 3.32 -29.16 10.13
N SER A 158 3.74 -27.97 10.56
CA SER A 158 4.97 -27.34 10.07
C SER A 158 6.21 -28.21 10.31
N GLN A 159 6.25 -29.02 11.37
CA GLN A 159 7.36 -29.93 11.66
C GLN A 159 7.50 -31.03 10.60
N ALA A 160 6.37 -31.71 10.29
CA ALA A 160 6.36 -32.70 9.25
C ALA A 160 6.68 -32.14 7.86
N ILE A 161 6.31 -30.88 7.62
CA ILE A 161 6.63 -30.16 6.38
C ILE A 161 8.13 -29.84 6.29
N LEU A 162 8.76 -29.41 7.37
CA LEU A 162 10.19 -29.09 7.41
C LEU A 162 11.09 -30.28 7.06
N GLU A 163 10.68 -31.50 7.38
CA GLU A 163 11.41 -32.72 7.01
C GLU A 163 11.45 -32.95 5.48
N THR A 164 10.60 -32.28 4.70
CA THR A 164 10.63 -32.37 3.23
C THR A 164 11.63 -31.44 2.56
N GLY A 165 12.36 -30.62 3.35
CA GLY A 165 13.37 -29.68 2.87
C GLY A 165 12.80 -28.50 2.06
N PRO A 166 11.78 -27.78 2.55
CA PRO A 166 11.23 -26.63 1.87
C PRO A 166 12.20 -25.46 1.81
N TYR A 167 11.98 -24.58 0.83
CA TYR A 167 12.71 -23.33 0.66
C TYR A 167 12.20 -22.21 1.57
N ALA A 168 10.89 -22.26 1.92
CA ALA A 168 10.25 -21.42 2.92
C ALA A 168 8.99 -22.11 3.47
N VAL A 169 8.63 -21.83 4.75
CA VAL A 169 7.32 -22.18 5.34
C VAL A 169 6.80 -20.96 6.11
N GLU A 170 5.72 -20.36 5.58
CA GLU A 170 5.14 -19.12 6.07
C GLU A 170 3.74 -19.31 6.62
N LEU A 171 3.51 -18.86 7.84
CA LEU A 171 2.18 -18.85 8.46
C LEU A 171 1.45 -17.53 8.19
N THR A 172 0.13 -17.63 7.99
CA THR A 172 -0.79 -16.48 8.05
C THR A 172 -2.09 -16.91 8.72
N ASP A 173 -2.53 -16.19 9.75
CA ASP A 173 -3.72 -16.48 10.53
C ASP A 173 -5.01 -15.88 9.97
N LYS A 174 -6.15 -16.29 10.56
CA LYS A 174 -7.50 -15.84 10.20
C LYS A 174 -7.66 -14.32 10.23
N MET A 175 -7.09 -13.63 11.22
CA MET A 175 -7.24 -12.18 11.35
C MET A 175 -6.72 -11.45 10.11
N ILE A 176 -5.56 -11.86 9.59
CA ILE A 176 -5.00 -11.28 8.35
C ILE A 176 -5.82 -11.70 7.13
N LEU A 177 -6.27 -12.95 7.06
CA LEU A 177 -7.05 -13.46 5.94
C LEU A 177 -8.40 -12.73 5.81
N ASP A 178 -9.08 -12.46 6.93
CA ASP A 178 -10.34 -11.72 6.96
C ASP A 178 -10.13 -10.26 6.53
N LEU A 179 -9.11 -9.59 7.05
CA LEU A 179 -8.75 -8.23 6.63
C LEU A 179 -8.39 -8.16 5.14
N ALA A 180 -7.77 -9.20 4.59
CA ALA A 180 -7.45 -9.28 3.17
C ALA A 180 -8.72 -9.42 2.31
N ARG A 181 -9.71 -10.18 2.76
CA ARG A 181 -11.03 -10.32 2.10
C ARG A 181 -11.82 -9.02 2.11
N GLU A 182 -11.67 -8.19 3.15
CA GLU A 182 -12.33 -6.87 3.23
C GLU A 182 -11.65 -5.82 2.34
N ASN A 183 -10.36 -5.94 2.09
CA ASN A 183 -9.59 -4.96 1.32
C ASN A 183 -9.80 -5.15 -0.20
N LEU A 184 -10.12 -4.07 -0.92
CA LEU A 184 -10.46 -4.11 -2.34
C LEU A 184 -9.33 -4.67 -3.23
N GLU A 185 -8.09 -4.30 -2.95
CA GLU A 185 -6.91 -4.77 -3.72
C GLU A 185 -6.60 -6.24 -3.43
N HIS A 186 -6.69 -6.64 -2.16
CA HIS A 186 -6.26 -7.97 -1.73
C HIS A 186 -7.35 -9.04 -1.86
N ARG A 187 -8.63 -8.66 -1.93
CA ARG A 187 -9.76 -9.60 -2.13
C ARG A 187 -9.59 -10.49 -3.37
N GLN A 188 -9.14 -9.91 -4.48
CA GLN A 188 -8.89 -10.68 -5.70
C GLN A 188 -7.70 -11.64 -5.55
N ARG A 189 -6.67 -11.22 -4.81
CA ARG A 189 -5.50 -12.06 -4.52
C ARG A 189 -5.81 -13.18 -3.54
N ALA A 190 -6.87 -13.05 -2.74
CA ALA A 190 -7.32 -14.05 -1.78
C ALA A 190 -8.19 -15.16 -2.41
N ALA A 191 -8.36 -15.18 -3.74
CA ALA A 191 -9.20 -16.16 -4.44
C ALA A 191 -8.72 -17.62 -4.30
N PHE A 192 -7.44 -17.86 -3.99
CA PHE A 192 -6.90 -19.19 -3.72
C PHE A 192 -7.33 -19.76 -2.36
N ILE A 193 -7.88 -18.94 -1.44
CA ILE A 193 -8.28 -19.37 -0.11
C ILE A 193 -9.56 -20.18 -0.20
N GLN A 194 -9.48 -21.46 0.19
CA GLN A 194 -10.61 -22.39 0.19
C GLN A 194 -11.27 -22.42 1.57
N GLY A 195 -12.59 -22.28 1.60
CA GLY A 195 -13.36 -22.29 2.84
C GLY A 195 -13.06 -21.09 3.77
N ASP A 196 -13.04 -21.34 5.07
CA ASP A 196 -12.78 -20.36 6.12
C ASP A 196 -11.67 -20.86 7.07
N PRO A 197 -10.39 -20.82 6.64
CA PRO A 197 -9.29 -21.32 7.43
C PRO A 197 -9.00 -20.46 8.65
N ALA A 198 -8.67 -21.08 9.78
CA ALA A 198 -8.10 -20.41 10.95
C ALA A 198 -6.63 -20.04 10.71
N ALA A 199 -5.93 -20.77 9.87
CA ALA A 199 -4.58 -20.48 9.43
C ALA A 199 -4.27 -21.12 8.07
N ILE A 200 -3.31 -20.56 7.35
CA ILE A 200 -2.69 -21.19 6.17
C ILE A 200 -1.18 -21.31 6.37
N LEU A 201 -0.59 -22.38 5.83
CA LEU A 201 0.85 -22.49 5.64
C LEU A 201 1.16 -22.40 4.15
N MET A 202 2.02 -21.46 3.80
CA MET A 202 2.58 -21.28 2.47
C MET A 202 3.92 -21.98 2.42
N VAL A 203 4.02 -23.08 1.68
CA VAL A 203 5.23 -23.91 1.57
C VAL A 203 5.83 -23.68 0.19
N GLU A 204 7.04 -23.16 0.12
CA GLU A 204 7.75 -22.94 -1.15
C GLU A 204 8.85 -23.97 -1.35
N TYR A 205 8.93 -24.49 -2.56
CA TYR A 205 10.04 -25.29 -3.05
C TYR A 205 10.76 -24.56 -4.17
N ALA A 206 12.08 -24.78 -4.24
CA ALA A 206 12.96 -24.20 -5.26
C ALA A 206 13.87 -25.27 -5.84
N GLY A 207 14.26 -25.13 -7.10
CA GLY A 207 15.15 -26.04 -7.78
C GLY A 207 15.69 -25.53 -9.10
N ASP A 208 16.59 -26.29 -9.71
CA ASP A 208 17.21 -25.95 -10.98
C ASP A 208 16.39 -26.39 -12.20
N THR A 209 15.44 -27.34 -12.00
CA THR A 209 14.52 -27.82 -13.03
C THR A 209 13.09 -27.82 -12.55
N GLU A 210 12.12 -27.67 -13.48
CA GLU A 210 10.70 -27.72 -13.17
C GLU A 210 10.28 -29.11 -12.64
N ALA A 211 10.86 -30.16 -13.20
CA ALA A 211 10.59 -31.54 -12.78
C ALA A 211 10.99 -31.80 -11.33
N GLU A 212 12.14 -31.29 -10.89
CA GLU A 212 12.58 -31.37 -9.49
C GLU A 212 11.59 -30.72 -8.55
N VAL A 213 11.18 -29.49 -8.86
CA VAL A 213 10.25 -28.74 -8.02
C VAL A 213 8.88 -29.41 -7.96
N ARG A 214 8.37 -29.93 -9.10
CA ARG A 214 7.11 -30.69 -9.15
C ARG A 214 7.17 -31.95 -8.29
N ALA A 215 8.24 -32.72 -8.40
CA ALA A 215 8.42 -33.94 -7.60
C ALA A 215 8.40 -33.66 -6.09
N ARG A 216 9.02 -32.55 -5.64
CA ARG A 216 9.00 -32.13 -4.23
C ARG A 216 7.60 -31.75 -3.77
N VAL A 217 6.83 -31.01 -4.57
CA VAL A 217 5.42 -30.64 -4.26
C VAL A 217 4.55 -31.91 -4.21
N GLU A 218 4.69 -32.84 -5.18
CA GLU A 218 3.95 -34.09 -5.21
C GLU A 218 4.26 -34.97 -3.98
N ALA A 219 5.53 -34.99 -3.54
CA ALA A 219 5.94 -35.70 -2.33
C ALA A 219 5.29 -35.11 -1.06
N LEU A 220 5.24 -33.76 -0.97
CA LEU A 220 4.55 -33.07 0.11
C LEU A 220 3.05 -33.41 0.09
N GLU A 221 2.40 -33.29 -1.06
CA GLU A 221 0.96 -33.59 -1.20
C GLU A 221 0.61 -35.05 -0.87
N ALA A 222 1.47 -36.02 -1.27
CA ALA A 222 1.33 -37.39 -0.87
C ALA A 222 1.47 -37.58 0.64
N ARG A 223 2.40 -36.90 1.27
CA ARG A 223 2.60 -36.89 2.73
C ARG A 223 1.40 -36.26 3.44
N ARG A 224 0.95 -35.10 2.96
CA ARG A 224 -0.21 -34.38 3.48
C ARG A 224 -1.44 -35.25 3.56
N ARG A 225 -1.76 -35.96 2.45
CA ARG A 225 -2.92 -36.88 2.38
C ARG A 225 -2.77 -38.06 3.33
N ARG A 226 -1.57 -38.64 3.45
CA ARG A 226 -1.34 -39.79 4.35
C ARG A 226 -1.44 -39.42 5.81
N GLN A 227 -0.99 -38.22 6.19
CA GLN A 227 -0.93 -37.76 7.58
C GLN A 227 -2.12 -36.85 7.97
N GLY A 228 -3.00 -36.51 7.05
CA GLY A 228 -4.17 -35.66 7.29
C GLY A 228 -3.77 -34.20 7.62
N LEU A 229 -2.69 -33.67 7.01
CA LEU A 229 -2.24 -32.32 7.30
C LEU A 229 -3.12 -31.30 6.55
N GLY A 230 -3.93 -30.55 7.31
CA GLY A 230 -4.86 -29.57 6.78
C GLY A 230 -6.01 -30.14 5.93
N TYR A 231 -7.08 -29.39 5.79
CA TYR A 231 -8.29 -29.84 5.12
C TYR A 231 -8.31 -29.57 3.60
N ALA A 232 -7.50 -28.63 3.12
CA ALA A 232 -7.39 -28.28 1.72
C ALA A 232 -5.98 -27.81 1.39
N ALA A 233 -5.62 -27.85 0.11
CA ALA A 233 -4.37 -27.27 -0.39
C ALA A 233 -4.58 -26.64 -1.77
N HIS A 234 -3.78 -25.63 -2.09
CA HIS A 234 -3.75 -24.95 -3.38
C HIS A 234 -2.31 -24.84 -3.88
N VAL A 235 -2.03 -25.49 -5.01
CA VAL A 235 -0.67 -25.52 -5.59
C VAL A 235 -0.57 -24.52 -6.74
N ALA A 236 0.37 -23.60 -6.66
CA ALA A 236 0.67 -22.58 -7.67
C ALA A 236 2.03 -22.86 -8.33
N TYR A 237 2.03 -23.22 -9.61
CA TYR A 237 3.23 -23.35 -10.44
C TYR A 237 3.48 -22.10 -11.29
N ASP A 238 2.42 -21.36 -11.68
CA ASP A 238 2.55 -20.13 -12.45
C ASP A 238 3.23 -19.02 -11.64
N PRO A 239 4.33 -18.42 -12.15
CA PRO A 239 5.04 -17.37 -11.43
C PRO A 239 4.20 -16.12 -11.11
N ALA A 240 3.21 -15.78 -11.96
CA ALA A 240 2.34 -14.64 -11.72
C ALA A 240 1.36 -14.91 -10.56
N GLU A 241 0.85 -16.14 -10.46
CA GLU A 241 0.02 -16.60 -9.35
C GLU A 241 0.82 -16.62 -8.05
N GLN A 242 2.00 -17.23 -8.04
CA GLN A 242 2.91 -17.22 -6.88
C GLN A 242 3.18 -15.80 -6.40
N GLN A 243 3.50 -14.88 -7.32
CA GLN A 243 3.74 -13.48 -6.98
C GLN A 243 2.48 -12.83 -6.36
N SER A 244 1.28 -13.17 -6.82
CA SER A 244 0.01 -12.67 -6.28
C SER A 244 -0.19 -13.13 -4.84
N ILE A 245 0.06 -14.41 -4.54
CA ILE A 245 -0.01 -14.99 -3.19
C ILE A 245 1.02 -14.34 -2.26
N TRP A 246 2.27 -14.22 -2.71
CA TRP A 246 3.32 -13.52 -1.95
C TRP A 246 3.00 -12.05 -1.68
N LYS A 247 2.35 -11.35 -2.61
CA LYS A 247 1.90 -9.95 -2.39
C LYS A 247 0.87 -9.86 -1.27
N LEU A 248 -0.06 -10.83 -1.18
CA LEU A 248 -1.01 -10.89 -0.07
C LEU A 248 -0.27 -11.10 1.26
N ARG A 249 0.65 -12.08 1.33
CA ARG A 249 1.46 -12.35 2.54
C ARG A 249 2.23 -11.09 3.00
N LYS A 250 2.87 -10.40 2.07
CA LYS A 250 3.63 -9.15 2.35
C LYS A 250 2.74 -7.99 2.81
N ALA A 251 1.47 -7.98 2.43
CA ALA A 251 0.52 -6.96 2.86
C ALA A 251 0.02 -7.16 4.30
N GLY A 252 0.20 -8.35 4.88
CA GLY A 252 -0.37 -8.74 6.18
C GLY A 252 -0.13 -7.72 7.30
N LEU A 253 1.10 -7.22 7.46
CA LEU A 253 1.40 -6.17 8.44
C LEU A 253 0.59 -4.89 8.20
N GLY A 254 0.52 -4.45 6.94
CA GLY A 254 -0.22 -3.23 6.59
C GLY A 254 -1.72 -3.37 6.85
N LEU A 255 -2.29 -4.53 6.56
CA LEU A 255 -3.70 -4.86 6.81
C LEU A 255 -4.00 -4.84 8.32
N LEU A 256 -3.19 -5.51 9.12
CA LEU A 256 -3.31 -5.51 10.59
C LEU A 256 -3.26 -4.09 11.17
N LEU A 257 -2.27 -3.30 10.78
CA LEU A 257 -2.14 -1.92 11.24
C LEU A 257 -3.29 -1.00 10.76
N GLY A 258 -4.06 -1.44 9.77
CA GLY A 258 -5.26 -0.79 9.25
C GLY A 258 -6.55 -1.09 10.03
N MET A 259 -6.51 -1.88 11.09
CA MET A 259 -7.67 -2.17 11.96
C MET A 259 -8.30 -0.87 12.46
N LYS A 260 -9.64 -0.82 12.43
CA LYS A 260 -10.42 0.32 12.90
C LYS A 260 -10.49 0.35 14.42
N GLY A 261 -10.80 1.53 14.98
CA GLY A 261 -10.88 1.72 16.42
C GLY A 261 -9.53 1.98 17.09
N ASP A 262 -9.52 2.03 18.42
CA ASP A 262 -8.36 2.37 19.23
C ASP A 262 -7.54 1.15 19.67
N HIS A 263 -8.11 -0.06 19.59
CA HIS A 263 -7.39 -1.31 19.77
C HIS A 263 -6.56 -1.59 18.51
N LYS A 264 -5.24 -1.67 18.69
CA LYS A 264 -4.27 -1.83 17.58
C LYS A 264 -3.30 -2.98 17.86
N PRO A 265 -2.85 -3.69 16.82
CA PRO A 265 -1.82 -4.71 16.96
C PRO A 265 -0.46 -4.04 17.26
N ILE A 266 0.00 -4.15 18.51
CA ILE A 266 1.21 -3.46 18.97
C ILE A 266 2.43 -4.38 18.90
N ALA A 267 3.55 -3.83 18.43
CA ALA A 267 4.75 -4.58 18.07
C ALA A 267 5.85 -4.57 19.15
N PHE A 268 5.55 -4.94 20.39
CA PHE A 268 6.55 -4.96 21.47
C PHE A 268 7.09 -6.35 21.81
N VAL A 269 6.33 -7.43 21.54
CA VAL A 269 6.73 -8.84 21.72
C VAL A 269 6.64 -9.66 20.42
N GLU A 270 6.65 -8.99 19.27
CA GLU A 270 6.18 -9.54 18.00
C GLU A 270 7.21 -10.36 17.23
N ASP A 271 8.49 -10.25 17.54
CA ASP A 271 9.59 -10.80 16.73
C ASP A 271 10.34 -11.91 17.48
N THR A 272 9.59 -12.63 18.33
CA THR A 272 10.15 -13.73 19.11
C THR A 272 10.44 -14.94 18.25
N ALA A 273 11.51 -15.67 18.57
CA ALA A 273 11.79 -16.96 17.97
C ALA A 273 12.21 -17.99 18.99
N VAL A 274 11.79 -19.23 18.75
CA VAL A 274 12.20 -20.44 19.47
C VAL A 274 12.61 -21.49 18.43
N GLU A 275 13.23 -22.60 18.86
CA GLU A 275 13.47 -23.71 17.95
C GLU A 275 12.13 -24.17 17.32
N PRO A 276 12.09 -24.40 15.98
CA PRO A 276 10.84 -24.72 15.27
C PRO A 276 10.01 -25.82 15.93
N GLN A 277 10.64 -26.84 16.49
CA GLN A 277 9.96 -27.94 17.16
C GLN A 277 9.12 -27.53 18.40
N HIS A 278 9.38 -26.36 18.95
CA HIS A 278 8.67 -25.84 20.14
C HIS A 278 7.55 -24.86 19.78
N LEU A 279 7.38 -24.50 18.50
CA LEU A 279 6.43 -23.46 18.06
C LEU A 279 5.00 -23.69 18.54
N ARG A 280 4.50 -24.94 18.42
CA ARG A 280 3.13 -25.28 18.84
C ARG A 280 2.91 -24.99 20.33
N GLU A 281 3.78 -25.51 21.19
CA GLU A 281 3.68 -25.34 22.64
C GLU A 281 3.90 -23.88 23.04
N PHE A 282 4.91 -23.24 22.47
CA PHE A 282 5.20 -21.83 22.70
C PHE A 282 4.00 -20.95 22.38
N VAL A 283 3.35 -21.13 21.22
CA VAL A 283 2.17 -20.35 20.82
C VAL A 283 0.95 -20.67 21.66
N ALA A 284 0.76 -21.93 22.07
CA ALA A 284 -0.32 -22.31 22.99
C ALA A 284 -0.23 -21.51 24.30
N ARG A 285 0.93 -21.49 24.93
CA ARG A 285 1.19 -20.73 26.16
C ARG A 285 1.15 -19.23 25.95
N PHE A 286 1.58 -18.76 24.78
CA PHE A 286 1.47 -17.35 24.43
C PHE A 286 0.00 -16.90 24.36
N ARG A 287 -0.89 -17.74 23.81
CA ARG A 287 -2.35 -17.48 23.82
C ARG A 287 -2.94 -17.45 25.23
N GLU A 288 -2.47 -18.29 26.13
CA GLU A 288 -2.88 -18.26 27.54
C GLU A 288 -2.51 -16.92 28.22
N ILE A 289 -1.32 -16.39 27.92
CA ILE A 289 -0.91 -15.04 28.39
C ILE A 289 -1.89 -13.99 27.87
N PHE A 290 -2.24 -14.03 26.58
CA PHE A 290 -3.20 -13.08 26.03
C PHE A 290 -4.58 -13.18 26.67
N ALA A 291 -5.08 -14.40 26.87
CA ALA A 291 -6.37 -14.64 27.52
C ALA A 291 -6.39 -14.11 28.97
N LYS A 292 -5.30 -14.28 29.73
CA LYS A 292 -5.14 -13.75 31.09
C LYS A 292 -5.28 -12.22 31.13
N TYR A 293 -4.83 -11.52 30.11
CA TYR A 293 -4.90 -10.06 30.01
C TYR A 293 -6.05 -9.54 29.16
N ASP A 294 -7.05 -10.40 28.88
CA ASP A 294 -8.25 -10.04 28.11
C ASP A 294 -7.91 -9.34 26.79
N THR A 295 -7.00 -9.97 26.03
CA THR A 295 -6.60 -9.55 24.70
C THR A 295 -6.47 -10.73 23.75
N GLU A 296 -6.42 -10.45 22.47
CA GLU A 296 -6.13 -11.40 21.39
C GLU A 296 -4.91 -10.94 20.60
N GLY A 297 -4.42 -11.75 19.69
CA GLY A 297 -3.29 -11.39 18.85
C GLY A 297 -3.38 -11.96 17.45
N ALA A 298 -2.69 -11.31 16.52
CA ALA A 298 -2.45 -11.79 15.18
C ALA A 298 -1.14 -12.59 15.12
N TYR A 299 -1.15 -13.68 14.32
CA TYR A 299 -0.03 -14.63 14.20
C TYR A 299 0.34 -14.79 12.73
N TYR A 300 1.56 -14.44 12.37
CA TYR A 300 2.11 -14.69 11.04
C TYR A 300 3.64 -14.73 11.11
N GLY A 301 4.28 -15.37 10.14
CA GLY A 301 5.75 -15.36 10.15
C GLY A 301 6.38 -16.61 9.57
N HIS A 302 7.65 -16.78 9.92
CA HIS A 302 8.59 -17.72 9.32
C HIS A 302 8.67 -19.00 10.15
N CYS A 303 7.65 -19.89 10.04
CA CYS A 303 7.64 -21.16 10.77
C CYS A 303 8.88 -22.00 10.50
N SER A 304 9.45 -21.89 9.30
CA SER A 304 10.66 -22.63 8.91
C SER A 304 11.86 -22.41 9.83
N VAL A 305 11.90 -21.31 10.56
CA VAL A 305 13.03 -20.94 11.43
C VAL A 305 12.59 -20.54 12.84
N GLY A 306 11.35 -20.93 13.22
CA GLY A 306 10.82 -20.69 14.54
C GLY A 306 10.46 -19.24 14.87
N CYS A 307 10.44 -18.34 13.89
CA CYS A 307 10.11 -16.93 14.08
C CYS A 307 8.63 -16.66 13.73
N LEU A 308 7.88 -16.13 14.69
CA LEU A 308 6.52 -15.66 14.48
C LEU A 308 6.37 -14.22 14.93
N HIS A 309 5.64 -13.45 14.11
CA HIS A 309 5.25 -12.09 14.42
C HIS A 309 3.91 -12.12 15.15
N ILE A 310 3.97 -12.11 16.48
CA ILE A 310 2.79 -12.21 17.35
C ILE A 310 2.45 -10.82 17.88
N ARG A 311 1.31 -10.28 17.51
CA ARG A 311 0.94 -8.89 17.81
C ARG A 311 -0.33 -8.82 18.67
N PRO A 312 -0.22 -8.55 19.98
CA PRO A 312 -1.39 -8.33 20.83
C PRO A 312 -2.15 -7.07 20.44
N VAL A 313 -3.48 -7.13 20.51
CA VAL A 313 -4.39 -6.04 20.13
C VAL A 313 -4.73 -5.21 21.36
N ILE A 314 -4.08 -4.07 21.55
CA ILE A 314 -4.12 -3.27 22.76
C ILE A 314 -4.50 -1.81 22.46
N ASN A 315 -5.25 -1.18 23.37
CA ASN A 315 -5.58 0.23 23.36
C ASN A 315 -4.60 1.05 24.21
N LEU A 316 -3.58 1.63 23.60
CA LEU A 316 -2.57 2.46 24.29
C LEU A 316 -3.11 3.81 24.80
N LYS A 317 -4.33 4.21 24.43
CA LYS A 317 -4.97 5.44 24.92
C LYS A 317 -5.59 5.27 26.31
N THR A 318 -5.43 4.10 26.95
CA THR A 318 -5.96 3.81 28.29
C THR A 318 -4.84 3.42 29.24
N PRO A 319 -4.97 3.72 30.58
CA PRO A 319 -4.03 3.22 31.59
C PRO A 319 -3.93 1.70 31.58
N ARG A 320 -5.07 0.99 31.45
CA ARG A 320 -5.13 -0.48 31.36
C ARG A 320 -4.29 -1.00 30.19
N GLY A 321 -4.34 -0.36 29.02
CA GLY A 321 -3.53 -0.78 27.86
C GLY A 321 -2.02 -0.67 28.12
N LEU A 322 -1.57 0.35 28.86
CA LEU A 322 -0.16 0.47 29.25
C LEU A 322 0.25 -0.60 30.28
N GLU A 323 -0.64 -0.97 31.19
CA GLU A 323 -0.44 -2.08 32.15
C GLU A 323 -0.36 -3.42 31.40
N GLN A 324 -1.25 -3.67 30.43
CA GLN A 324 -1.21 -4.86 29.57
C GLN A 324 0.14 -4.95 28.82
N VAL A 325 0.65 -3.86 28.26
CA VAL A 325 1.97 -3.84 27.59
C VAL A 325 3.07 -4.32 28.53
N ARG A 326 3.16 -3.76 29.76
CA ARG A 326 4.19 -4.14 30.72
C ARG A 326 4.07 -5.60 31.15
N ALA A 327 2.88 -6.02 31.55
CA ALA A 327 2.65 -7.36 32.08
C ALA A 327 2.86 -8.45 30.99
N ILE A 328 2.34 -8.24 29.79
CA ILE A 328 2.54 -9.17 28.68
C ILE A 328 4.04 -9.22 28.27
N ALA A 329 4.74 -8.08 28.23
CA ALA A 329 6.17 -8.06 27.91
C ALA A 329 6.98 -8.87 28.92
N ASP A 330 6.64 -8.76 30.20
CA ASP A 330 7.31 -9.49 31.28
C ASP A 330 7.07 -11.01 31.20
N GLU A 331 5.82 -11.44 31.03
CA GLU A 331 5.48 -12.87 30.95
C GLU A 331 5.99 -13.51 29.65
N VAL A 332 5.90 -12.82 28.54
CA VAL A 332 6.45 -13.32 27.27
C VAL A 332 7.97 -13.41 27.32
N THR A 333 8.66 -12.46 27.98
CA THR A 333 10.11 -12.56 28.17
C THR A 333 10.48 -13.79 28.99
N ALA A 334 9.73 -14.09 30.07
CA ALA A 334 9.95 -15.29 30.86
C ALA A 334 9.70 -16.57 30.01
N LEU A 335 8.63 -16.59 29.21
CA LEU A 335 8.32 -17.70 28.34
C LEU A 335 9.43 -17.93 27.29
N VAL A 336 9.92 -16.86 26.66
CA VAL A 336 11.03 -16.94 25.68
C VAL A 336 12.29 -17.52 26.32
N LEU A 337 12.63 -17.10 27.53
CA LEU A 337 13.80 -17.62 28.26
C LEU A 337 13.64 -19.10 28.59
N GLU A 338 12.46 -19.55 28.99
CA GLU A 338 12.16 -20.96 29.27
C GLU A 338 12.41 -21.86 28.05
N PHE A 339 12.05 -21.38 26.85
CA PHE A 339 12.26 -22.10 25.60
C PHE A 339 13.66 -21.88 24.98
N GLY A 340 14.59 -21.19 25.68
CA GLY A 340 15.91 -20.87 25.13
C GLY A 340 15.90 -20.01 23.88
N GLY A 341 14.83 -19.24 23.69
CA GLY A 341 14.57 -18.42 22.49
C GLY A 341 15.17 -17.03 22.54
N THR A 342 14.69 -16.16 21.67
CA THR A 342 15.10 -14.75 21.56
C THR A 342 13.89 -13.82 21.45
N LEU A 343 14.04 -12.58 21.95
CA LEU A 343 13.01 -11.53 21.88
C LEU A 343 12.98 -10.82 20.52
N SER A 344 14.07 -10.88 19.76
CA SER A 344 14.14 -10.35 18.42
C SER A 344 14.93 -11.28 17.52
N SER A 345 14.31 -11.67 16.40
CA SER A 345 14.85 -12.63 15.46
C SER A 345 15.31 -12.02 14.14
N GLU A 346 14.75 -10.84 13.75
CA GLU A 346 15.10 -10.14 12.51
C GLU A 346 14.82 -8.63 12.52
N HIS A 347 13.89 -8.12 13.37
CA HIS A 347 13.50 -6.71 13.34
C HIS A 347 14.43 -5.79 14.14
N GLY A 348 15.25 -6.33 15.04
CA GLY A 348 16.06 -5.59 16.01
C GLY A 348 15.25 -5.27 17.29
N ASP A 349 15.90 -4.69 18.26
CA ASP A 349 15.28 -4.37 19.55
C ASP A 349 14.52 -3.06 19.52
N GLY A 350 15.13 -2.03 18.92
CA GLY A 350 14.57 -0.69 18.94
C GLY A 350 14.26 -0.24 20.36
N ARG A 351 13.35 0.73 20.53
CA ARG A 351 12.90 1.19 21.84
C ARG A 351 11.92 0.23 22.54
N ALA A 352 11.29 -0.67 21.77
CA ALA A 352 10.25 -1.53 22.28
C ALA A 352 10.82 -2.74 23.06
N ARG A 353 11.96 -3.29 22.63
CA ARG A 353 12.56 -4.51 23.20
C ARG A 353 13.87 -4.26 23.95
N SER A 354 14.57 -3.15 23.70
CA SER A 354 15.77 -2.80 24.47
C SER A 354 15.57 -2.87 25.99
N PRO A 355 14.40 -2.43 26.56
CA PRO A 355 14.12 -2.57 27.98
C PRO A 355 14.12 -4.00 28.54
N LEU A 356 14.00 -5.00 27.68
CA LEU A 356 13.93 -6.41 28.05
C LEU A 356 15.28 -7.13 27.95
N LEU A 357 16.31 -6.49 27.38
CA LEU A 357 17.62 -7.10 27.12
C LEU A 357 18.36 -7.48 28.41
N GLU A 358 18.19 -6.73 29.50
CA GLU A 358 18.83 -7.09 30.78
C GLU A 358 18.28 -8.40 31.34
N ARG A 359 16.99 -8.69 31.12
CA ARG A 359 16.40 -9.99 31.49
C ARG A 359 16.94 -11.12 30.64
N LEU A 360 17.17 -10.85 29.33
CA LEU A 360 17.67 -11.86 28.39
C LEU A 360 19.16 -12.17 28.63
N TYR A 361 19.98 -11.15 28.80
CA TYR A 361 21.46 -11.30 28.84
C TYR A 361 22.07 -11.14 30.22
N GLY A 362 21.35 -10.57 31.16
CA GLY A 362 21.84 -10.22 32.46
C GLY A 362 22.67 -8.94 32.55
N PRO A 363 22.91 -8.40 33.75
CA PRO A 363 23.55 -7.09 33.90
C PRO A 363 25.01 -7.05 33.42
N ARG A 364 25.73 -8.16 33.48
CA ARG A 364 27.12 -8.23 33.06
C ARG A 364 27.27 -8.05 31.55
N LEU A 365 26.47 -8.75 30.76
CA LEU A 365 26.51 -8.59 29.32
C LEU A 365 25.93 -7.24 28.87
N LEU A 366 24.95 -6.69 29.57
CA LEU A 366 24.48 -5.34 29.31
C LEU A 366 25.58 -4.29 29.56
N GLN A 367 26.46 -4.53 30.55
CA GLN A 367 27.67 -3.72 30.74
C GLN A 367 28.65 -3.88 29.57
N ALA A 368 28.87 -5.09 29.06
CA ALA A 368 29.68 -5.32 27.85
C ALA A 368 29.11 -4.58 26.62
N PHE A 369 27.77 -4.50 26.50
CA PHE A 369 27.13 -3.71 25.45
C PHE A 369 27.42 -2.21 25.60
N ARG A 370 27.37 -1.66 26.82
CA ARG A 370 27.74 -0.25 27.09
C ARG A 370 29.21 0.00 26.77
N GLU A 371 30.12 -0.92 27.13
CA GLU A 371 31.53 -0.79 26.80
C GLU A 371 31.77 -0.80 25.28
N LEU A 372 31.10 -1.67 24.53
CA LEU A 372 31.19 -1.67 23.07
C LEU A 372 30.65 -0.36 22.50
N LYS A 373 29.48 0.07 22.96
CA LYS A 373 28.86 1.35 22.54
C LYS A 373 29.82 2.51 22.79
N HIS A 374 30.39 2.61 23.98
CA HIS A 374 31.32 3.67 24.36
C HIS A 374 32.63 3.64 23.54
N ALA A 375 33.12 2.44 23.20
CA ALA A 375 34.29 2.29 22.33
C ALA A 375 34.06 2.88 20.93
N PHE A 376 32.88 2.69 20.35
CA PHE A 376 32.55 3.23 19.02
C PHE A 376 32.03 4.68 19.07
N ASP A 377 31.30 5.06 20.10
CA ASP A 377 30.58 6.33 20.23
C ASP A 377 30.66 6.84 21.68
N PRO A 378 31.82 7.38 22.13
CA PRO A 378 32.00 7.81 23.51
C PRO A 378 31.09 8.97 23.93
N GLU A 379 30.61 9.77 22.98
CA GLU A 379 29.75 10.94 23.25
C GLU A 379 28.25 10.63 23.14
N GLY A 380 27.89 9.37 22.81
CA GLY A 380 26.50 8.93 22.72
C GLY A 380 25.67 9.60 21.62
N ARG A 381 26.29 10.03 20.53
CA ARG A 381 25.60 10.73 19.42
C ARG A 381 24.86 9.80 18.46
N MET A 382 25.29 8.54 18.38
CA MET A 382 24.78 7.57 17.39
C MET A 382 23.55 6.86 17.94
N ASN A 383 22.36 7.20 17.41
CA ASN A 383 21.06 6.61 17.72
C ASN A 383 20.84 6.29 19.23
N PRO A 384 20.89 7.30 20.11
CA PRO A 384 20.80 7.10 21.55
C PRO A 384 19.45 6.52 21.98
N GLY A 385 19.46 5.75 23.08
CA GLY A 385 18.25 5.13 23.65
C GLY A 385 17.78 3.87 22.93
N ASN A 386 18.63 3.23 22.13
CA ASN A 386 18.42 1.91 21.55
C ASN A 386 19.54 0.95 22.00
N ILE A 387 19.22 -0.28 22.27
CA ILE A 387 20.08 -1.37 22.79
C ILE A 387 20.57 -1.09 24.21
N VAL A 388 21.21 0.06 24.44
CA VAL A 388 21.69 0.49 25.76
C VAL A 388 21.10 1.84 26.15
N ASP A 389 21.03 2.11 27.45
CA ASP A 389 20.59 3.41 28.03
C ASP A 389 19.23 3.87 27.45
N HIS A 390 18.30 2.95 27.38
CA HIS A 390 16.97 3.05 26.77
C HIS A 390 15.94 3.67 27.73
N PRO A 391 14.89 4.36 27.24
CA PRO A 391 13.71 4.72 28.03
C PRO A 391 12.89 3.47 28.36
N GLY A 392 11.94 3.60 29.29
CA GLY A 392 11.01 2.51 29.64
C GLY A 392 10.09 2.13 28.46
N ILE A 393 9.62 0.87 28.45
CA ILE A 393 8.82 0.28 27.34
C ILE A 393 7.52 1.07 27.05
N THR A 394 7.00 1.81 28.03
CA THR A 394 5.78 2.63 27.88
C THR A 394 6.06 4.13 27.80
N GLU A 395 7.33 4.51 27.63
CA GLU A 395 7.72 5.91 27.48
C GLU A 395 7.83 6.30 25.99
N HIS A 396 7.61 7.57 25.72
CA HIS A 396 7.70 8.14 24.36
C HIS A 396 6.84 7.41 23.32
N LEU A 397 5.69 6.87 23.72
CA LEU A 397 4.75 6.22 22.81
C LEU A 397 4.02 7.27 21.95
N ARG A 398 3.66 6.85 20.74
CA ARG A 398 2.85 7.67 19.83
C ARG A 398 1.45 7.95 20.40
N TYR A 399 0.89 7.01 21.12
CA TYR A 399 -0.40 7.10 21.79
C TYR A 399 -0.22 6.84 23.29
N SER A 400 -0.95 7.56 24.12
CA SER A 400 -0.94 7.43 25.56
C SER A 400 -2.32 7.83 26.11
N PRO A 401 -2.61 7.60 27.42
CA PRO A 401 -3.85 8.09 28.03
C PRO A 401 -4.04 9.61 27.96
N GLN A 402 -2.96 10.37 27.75
CA GLN A 402 -2.98 11.83 27.57
C GLN A 402 -3.22 12.25 26.12
N TYR A 403 -3.16 11.31 25.19
CA TYR A 403 -3.41 11.60 23.78
C TYR A 403 -4.93 11.78 23.54
N VAL A 404 -5.33 13.00 23.34
CA VAL A 404 -6.72 13.39 23.07
C VAL A 404 -6.80 14.02 21.69
N THR A 405 -7.83 13.70 20.94
CA THR A 405 -8.08 14.31 19.64
C THR A 405 -9.36 15.11 19.62
N TRP A 406 -9.28 16.28 19.02
CA TRP A 406 -10.45 17.05 18.63
C TRP A 406 -11.00 16.52 17.29
N THR A 407 -12.31 16.43 17.17
CA THR A 407 -12.97 15.99 15.93
C THR A 407 -13.86 17.10 15.40
N PRO A 408 -13.61 17.64 14.20
CA PRO A 408 -14.48 18.63 13.58
C PRO A 408 -15.84 18.01 13.21
N PRO A 409 -16.92 18.79 13.18
CA PRO A 409 -18.19 18.35 12.60
C PRO A 409 -17.99 18.08 11.11
N THR A 410 -18.59 16.98 10.58
CA THR A 410 -18.36 16.57 9.20
C THR A 410 -19.62 16.50 8.37
N THR A 411 -19.51 16.91 7.11
CA THR A 411 -20.55 16.80 6.08
C THR A 411 -20.54 15.41 5.45
N LEU A 412 -19.34 14.86 5.18
CA LEU A 412 -19.17 13.48 4.72
C LEU A 412 -19.27 12.50 5.89
N ASP A 413 -19.61 11.25 5.61
CA ASP A 413 -19.75 10.20 6.62
C ASP A 413 -18.41 9.57 6.97
N PHE A 414 -17.88 9.91 8.13
CA PHE A 414 -16.71 9.27 8.75
C PHE A 414 -17.09 8.26 9.85
N GLY A 415 -18.39 7.97 10.03
CA GLY A 415 -18.86 6.99 11.02
C GLY A 415 -18.19 5.63 10.90
N PRO A 416 -18.05 5.05 9.68
CA PRO A 416 -17.38 3.76 9.49
C PRO A 416 -15.91 3.72 9.95
N GLN A 417 -15.24 4.87 10.08
CA GLN A 417 -13.87 5.00 10.60
C GLN A 417 -13.81 5.37 12.08
N GLY A 418 -14.94 5.69 12.72
CA GLY A 418 -14.99 6.21 14.08
C GLY A 418 -14.88 7.73 14.19
N GLY A 419 -15.10 8.46 13.10
CA GLY A 419 -15.01 9.91 13.00
C GLY A 419 -13.81 10.41 12.20
N PHE A 420 -13.74 11.73 12.01
CA PHE A 420 -12.69 12.36 11.18
C PHE A 420 -11.27 12.12 11.74
N ALA A 421 -11.09 12.31 13.05
CA ALA A 421 -9.79 12.10 13.68
C ALA A 421 -9.34 10.63 13.57
N ALA A 422 -10.23 9.68 13.81
CA ALA A 422 -9.93 8.26 13.66
C ALA A 422 -9.58 7.89 12.21
N ALA A 423 -10.23 8.50 11.21
CA ALA A 423 -9.88 8.32 9.80
C ALA A 423 -8.46 8.83 9.47
N VAL A 424 -8.01 9.92 10.10
CA VAL A 424 -6.63 10.42 9.99
C VAL A 424 -5.65 9.46 10.67
N GLU A 425 -6.01 8.91 11.83
CA GLU A 425 -5.19 7.99 12.63
C GLU A 425 -5.02 6.60 11.98
N LEU A 426 -5.82 6.23 10.98
CA LEU A 426 -5.54 5.03 10.17
C LEU A 426 -4.14 5.04 9.57
N CYS A 427 -3.53 6.22 9.37
CA CYS A 427 -2.16 6.32 8.92
C CYS A 427 -1.18 5.83 10.02
N ASN A 428 -0.68 4.62 9.87
CA ASN A 428 0.29 3.99 10.77
C ASN A 428 1.76 4.34 10.46
N GLY A 429 2.03 5.07 9.36
CA GLY A 429 3.38 5.45 8.97
C GLY A 429 4.13 4.47 8.09
N VAL A 430 3.53 3.34 7.65
CA VAL A 430 4.18 2.30 6.82
C VAL A 430 4.84 2.82 5.54
N GLY A 431 4.37 3.94 4.99
CA GLY A 431 5.06 4.65 3.92
C GLY A 431 4.90 4.07 2.51
N VAL A 432 3.93 3.18 2.24
CA VAL A 432 3.62 2.70 0.88
C VAL A 432 3.34 3.87 -0.09
N CYS A 433 2.83 5.01 0.42
CA CYS A 433 2.64 6.23 -0.36
C CYS A 433 3.95 6.92 -0.83
N ARG A 434 5.11 6.42 -0.41
CA ARG A 434 6.44 6.92 -0.83
C ARG A 434 7.10 6.10 -1.94
N LYS A 435 6.41 5.09 -2.47
CA LYS A 435 6.90 4.34 -3.62
C LYS A 435 7.06 5.27 -4.84
N THR A 436 7.96 4.93 -5.74
CA THR A 436 8.36 5.83 -6.84
C THR A 436 8.35 5.17 -8.20
N LEU A 437 8.29 3.84 -8.27
CA LEU A 437 8.48 3.09 -9.50
C LEU A 437 7.18 2.47 -10.04
N GLU A 438 6.18 2.24 -9.22
CA GLU A 438 4.96 1.52 -9.57
C GLU A 438 3.69 2.15 -8.98
N GLY A 439 2.52 1.73 -9.49
CA GLY A 439 1.20 2.11 -8.96
C GLY A 439 0.85 3.59 -9.17
N THR A 440 -0.19 4.01 -8.46
CA THR A 440 -0.72 5.38 -8.53
C THR A 440 -0.38 6.22 -7.30
N MET A 441 -0.44 5.65 -6.10
CA MET A 441 -0.25 6.37 -4.83
C MET A 441 1.24 6.64 -4.56
N CYS A 442 1.68 7.87 -4.25
CA CYS A 442 1.02 9.16 -4.34
C CYS A 442 1.64 9.96 -5.48
N PRO A 443 0.87 10.45 -6.47
CA PRO A 443 1.44 11.09 -7.67
C PRO A 443 2.26 12.35 -7.37
N SER A 444 1.79 13.18 -6.42
CA SER A 444 2.52 14.37 -6.01
C SER A 444 3.87 14.02 -5.36
N TYR A 445 3.92 13.08 -4.42
CA TYR A 445 5.18 12.60 -3.86
C TYR A 445 6.12 12.02 -4.92
N MET A 446 5.59 11.20 -5.81
CA MET A 446 6.38 10.61 -6.91
C MET A 446 7.08 11.67 -7.77
N ALA A 447 6.45 12.84 -7.94
CA ALA A 447 6.99 13.94 -8.73
C ALA A 447 7.89 14.88 -7.94
N THR A 448 7.58 15.17 -6.68
CA THR A 448 8.30 16.17 -5.87
C THR A 448 9.36 15.57 -4.96
N ARG A 449 9.19 14.32 -4.52
CA ARG A 449 10.01 13.63 -3.51
C ARG A 449 9.93 14.26 -2.11
N ASP A 450 9.02 15.18 -1.90
CA ASP A 450 8.80 15.81 -0.62
C ASP A 450 7.80 15.00 0.21
N GLU A 451 8.15 14.75 1.49
CA GLU A 451 7.34 13.94 2.41
C GLU A 451 5.95 14.54 2.63
N GLU A 452 5.84 15.86 2.73
CA GLU A 452 4.54 16.52 2.95
C GLU A 452 3.54 16.30 1.81
N HIS A 453 4.03 15.98 0.62
CA HIS A 453 3.18 15.68 -0.54
C HIS A 453 2.76 14.21 -0.63
N SER A 454 3.15 13.40 0.37
CA SER A 454 2.67 12.02 0.51
C SER A 454 1.34 11.95 1.29
N THR A 455 0.63 10.82 1.20
CA THR A 455 -0.55 10.56 2.05
C THR A 455 -0.16 10.58 3.53
N ARG A 456 1.01 10.01 3.88
CA ARG A 456 1.53 9.98 5.24
C ARG A 456 1.84 11.37 5.77
N GLY A 457 2.51 12.21 4.99
CA GLY A 457 2.83 13.59 5.36
C GLY A 457 1.57 14.40 5.67
N ARG A 458 0.57 14.33 4.78
CA ARG A 458 -0.73 15.00 4.97
C ARG A 458 -1.49 14.50 6.19
N ALA A 459 -1.54 13.17 6.39
CA ALA A 459 -2.19 12.60 7.57
C ALA A 459 -1.49 13.03 8.87
N ASN A 460 -0.15 13.08 8.89
CA ASN A 460 0.60 13.53 10.05
C ASN A 460 0.39 15.03 10.34
N ALA A 461 0.30 15.88 9.30
CA ALA A 461 -0.01 17.30 9.46
C ALA A 461 -1.42 17.50 10.06
N LEU A 462 -2.43 16.81 9.53
CA LEU A 462 -3.79 16.82 10.11
C LEU A 462 -3.78 16.33 11.56
N ARG A 463 -3.12 15.21 11.84
CA ARG A 463 -3.03 14.64 13.18
C ARG A 463 -2.37 15.61 14.17
N ALA A 464 -1.31 16.32 13.77
CA ALA A 464 -0.64 17.29 14.64
C ALA A 464 -1.60 18.38 15.14
N VAL A 465 -2.50 18.85 14.28
CA VAL A 465 -3.54 19.83 14.66
C VAL A 465 -4.63 19.17 15.52
N LEU A 466 -5.11 17.99 15.11
CA LEU A 466 -6.21 17.31 15.80
C LEU A 466 -5.82 16.83 17.20
N SER A 467 -4.56 16.49 17.42
CA SER A 467 -4.04 16.03 18.72
C SER A 467 -3.54 17.18 19.64
N GLY A 468 -3.64 18.43 19.20
CA GLY A 468 -3.18 19.58 19.97
C GLY A 468 -1.66 19.80 19.97
N ALA A 469 -0.89 19.04 19.16
CA ALA A 469 0.53 19.30 18.93
C ALA A 469 0.76 20.63 18.17
N LEU A 470 -0.24 21.06 17.41
CA LEU A 470 -0.37 22.40 16.84
C LEU A 470 -1.70 23.01 17.31
N PRO A 471 -1.80 24.36 17.38
CA PRO A 471 -3.02 25.04 17.81
C PRO A 471 -4.23 24.62 16.95
N PRO A 472 -5.44 24.44 17.52
CA PRO A 472 -6.65 24.08 16.75
C PRO A 472 -7.00 25.05 15.63
N ALA A 473 -6.65 26.34 15.74
CA ALA A 473 -6.83 27.35 14.70
C ALA A 473 -6.07 27.01 13.41
N GLU A 474 -4.98 26.25 13.50
CA GLU A 474 -4.22 25.78 12.34
C GLU A 474 -5.00 24.80 11.47
N PHE A 475 -6.14 24.25 11.96
CA PHE A 475 -7.02 23.43 11.13
C PHE A 475 -7.55 24.15 9.89
N THR A 476 -7.73 25.46 9.99
CA THR A 476 -8.05 26.33 8.84
C THR A 476 -6.89 27.26 8.50
N GLY A 477 -5.68 26.95 8.96
CA GLY A 477 -4.46 27.72 8.72
C GLY A 477 -3.94 27.58 7.28
N ARG A 478 -3.27 28.61 6.80
CA ARG A 478 -2.69 28.65 5.44
C ARG A 478 -1.69 27.54 5.21
N ARG A 479 -0.84 27.23 6.21
CA ARG A 479 0.20 26.20 6.07
C ARG A 479 -0.40 24.81 5.88
N LEU A 480 -1.45 24.45 6.61
CA LEU A 480 -2.14 23.16 6.41
C LEU A 480 -2.82 23.09 5.04
N TRP A 481 -3.36 24.23 4.56
CA TRP A 481 -3.90 24.31 3.20
C TRP A 481 -2.81 23.99 2.15
N GLU A 482 -1.62 24.55 2.27
CA GLU A 482 -0.48 24.29 1.37
C GLU A 482 -0.09 22.81 1.34
N VAL A 483 -0.04 22.16 2.50
CA VAL A 483 0.21 20.70 2.60
C VAL A 483 -0.86 19.90 1.85
N MET A 484 -2.13 20.32 1.93
CA MET A 484 -3.26 19.62 1.29
C MET A 484 -3.40 19.97 -0.21
N ASP A 485 -2.92 21.11 -0.65
CA ASP A 485 -3.14 21.68 -1.98
C ASP A 485 -2.70 20.73 -3.11
N LEU A 486 -1.48 20.20 -3.04
CA LEU A 486 -0.93 19.30 -4.06
C LEU A 486 -1.50 17.86 -4.03
N CYS A 487 -2.53 17.58 -3.23
CA CYS A 487 -3.27 16.32 -3.34
C CYS A 487 -4.18 16.35 -4.56
N LEU A 488 -3.91 15.48 -5.54
CA LEU A 488 -4.66 15.37 -6.80
C LEU A 488 -6.04 14.71 -6.66
N GLU A 489 -6.43 14.27 -5.45
CA GLU A 489 -7.71 13.60 -5.19
C GLU A 489 -7.95 12.36 -6.07
N CYS A 490 -6.87 11.70 -6.45
CA CYS A 490 -6.89 10.54 -7.34
C CYS A 490 -7.46 9.26 -6.70
N LYS A 491 -7.76 9.29 -5.39
CA LYS A 491 -8.27 8.17 -4.57
C LYS A 491 -7.36 6.93 -4.50
N ALA A 492 -6.18 6.95 -5.10
CA ALA A 492 -5.30 5.79 -5.08
C ALA A 492 -4.95 5.31 -3.66
N CYS A 493 -4.87 6.23 -2.68
CA CYS A 493 -4.67 5.87 -1.28
C CYS A 493 -5.81 5.01 -0.71
N LYS A 494 -7.05 5.19 -1.15
CA LYS A 494 -8.19 4.35 -0.73
C LYS A 494 -8.04 2.88 -1.16
N ALA A 495 -7.37 2.62 -2.29
CA ALA A 495 -7.14 1.26 -2.80
C ALA A 495 -5.76 0.71 -2.39
N GLU A 496 -4.68 1.48 -2.64
CA GLU A 496 -3.31 1.00 -2.51
C GLU A 496 -2.73 1.16 -1.10
N CYS A 497 -3.36 1.96 -0.21
CA CYS A 497 -2.91 2.05 1.18
C CYS A 497 -3.40 0.82 1.95
N PRO A 498 -2.50 0.02 2.53
CA PRO A 498 -2.93 -1.16 3.28
C PRO A 498 -3.77 -0.79 4.52
N SER A 499 -3.61 0.45 5.04
CA SER A 499 -4.41 0.98 6.15
C SER A 499 -5.66 1.75 5.70
N ASN A 500 -6.04 1.69 4.43
CA ASN A 500 -7.24 2.29 3.84
C ASN A 500 -7.42 3.80 4.14
N VAL A 501 -6.33 4.57 4.19
CA VAL A 501 -6.40 6.03 4.40
C VAL A 501 -6.98 6.69 3.16
N ASP A 502 -8.19 7.22 3.25
CA ASP A 502 -8.82 8.00 2.16
C ASP A 502 -8.48 9.49 2.28
N MET A 503 -7.28 9.87 1.80
CA MET A 503 -6.81 11.25 1.83
C MET A 503 -7.66 12.19 0.96
N ALA A 504 -8.27 11.69 -0.10
CA ALA A 504 -9.16 12.49 -0.92
C ALA A 504 -10.39 12.95 -0.14
N LYS A 505 -11.05 12.02 0.58
CA LYS A 505 -12.18 12.31 1.45
C LYS A 505 -11.81 13.28 2.58
N LEU A 506 -10.65 13.06 3.21
CA LEU A 506 -10.13 13.97 4.24
C LEU A 506 -9.89 15.38 3.69
N LYS A 507 -9.35 15.52 2.47
CA LYS A 507 -9.14 16.82 1.82
C LYS A 507 -10.46 17.53 1.50
N TYR A 508 -11.48 16.82 1.05
CA TYR A 508 -12.78 17.46 0.75
C TYR A 508 -13.40 18.10 1.98
N GLU A 509 -13.38 17.38 3.11
CA GLU A 509 -13.88 17.90 4.38
C GLU A 509 -13.04 19.05 4.89
N PHE A 510 -11.69 18.92 4.83
CA PHE A 510 -10.76 19.99 5.17
C PHE A 510 -11.04 21.27 4.35
N LEU A 511 -11.17 21.15 3.02
CA LEU A 511 -11.44 22.29 2.14
C LEU A 511 -12.80 22.92 2.45
N HIS A 512 -13.81 22.14 2.84
CA HIS A 512 -15.10 22.66 3.28
C HIS A 512 -14.94 23.60 4.47
N HIS A 513 -14.20 23.18 5.50
CA HIS A 513 -13.92 24.00 6.67
C HIS A 513 -13.05 25.22 6.35
N TYR A 514 -11.99 25.03 5.59
CA TYR A 514 -11.07 26.09 5.19
C TYR A 514 -11.81 27.21 4.46
N HIS A 515 -12.58 26.86 3.45
CA HIS A 515 -13.31 27.86 2.66
C HIS A 515 -14.51 28.46 3.40
N ARG A 516 -15.10 27.77 4.36
CA ARG A 516 -16.10 28.43 5.24
C ARG A 516 -15.48 29.53 6.10
N ALA A 517 -14.24 29.38 6.51
CA ALA A 517 -13.51 30.38 7.27
C ALA A 517 -12.98 31.53 6.39
N HIS A 518 -12.51 31.25 5.17
CA HIS A 518 -11.81 32.22 4.32
C HIS A 518 -12.57 32.64 3.05
N GLY A 519 -13.72 32.03 2.75
CA GLY A 519 -14.42 32.18 1.48
C GLY A 519 -13.83 31.37 0.35
N TRP A 520 -14.61 31.14 -0.70
CA TRP A 520 -14.18 30.44 -1.91
C TRP A 520 -13.60 31.42 -2.91
N PRO A 521 -12.38 31.22 -3.42
CA PRO A 521 -11.83 32.01 -4.53
C PRO A 521 -12.75 31.97 -5.76
N LEU A 522 -12.78 33.07 -6.52
CA LEU A 522 -13.63 33.16 -7.73
C LEU A 522 -13.32 32.04 -8.72
N ARG A 523 -12.04 31.73 -8.93
CA ARG A 523 -11.59 30.61 -9.77
C ARG A 523 -12.23 29.29 -9.32
N ASP A 524 -12.16 28.98 -8.05
CA ASP A 524 -12.69 27.72 -7.51
C ASP A 524 -14.21 27.61 -7.65
N ARG A 525 -14.94 28.76 -7.45
CA ARG A 525 -16.38 28.83 -7.72
C ARG A 525 -16.70 28.56 -9.19
N LEU A 526 -15.97 29.19 -10.13
CA LEU A 526 -16.18 28.97 -11.56
C LEU A 526 -15.92 27.53 -11.95
N MET A 527 -14.81 26.94 -11.49
CA MET A 527 -14.49 25.53 -11.77
C MET A 527 -15.48 24.55 -11.13
N ALA A 528 -15.96 24.84 -9.95
CA ALA A 528 -16.98 24.02 -9.28
C ALA A 528 -18.32 24.03 -10.06
N HIS A 529 -18.66 25.15 -10.73
CA HIS A 529 -19.89 25.32 -11.49
C HIS A 529 -19.71 25.16 -13.00
N VAL A 530 -18.68 24.46 -13.45
CA VAL A 530 -18.36 24.24 -14.89
C VAL A 530 -19.58 23.75 -15.67
N ALA A 531 -20.42 22.87 -15.11
CA ALA A 531 -21.61 22.36 -15.79
C ALA A 531 -22.65 23.48 -16.11
N GLY A 532 -22.76 24.49 -15.22
CA GLY A 532 -23.59 25.66 -15.44
C GLY A 532 -23.01 26.57 -16.52
N LEU A 533 -21.71 26.80 -16.48
CA LEU A 533 -20.99 27.58 -17.49
C LEU A 533 -21.09 26.94 -18.87
N ASP A 534 -20.88 25.63 -18.99
CA ASP A 534 -21.01 24.88 -20.22
C ASP A 534 -22.43 24.95 -20.79
N ARG A 535 -23.45 24.87 -19.90
CA ARG A 535 -24.85 25.01 -20.32
C ARG A 535 -25.15 26.39 -20.96
N TRP A 536 -24.61 27.46 -20.37
CA TRP A 536 -24.76 28.80 -20.93
C TRP A 536 -23.95 28.96 -22.21
N ALA A 537 -22.69 28.53 -22.25
CA ALA A 537 -21.83 28.63 -23.40
C ALA A 537 -22.30 27.78 -24.61
N ALA A 538 -23.05 26.69 -24.34
CA ALA A 538 -23.63 25.83 -25.37
C ALA A 538 -24.77 26.49 -26.17
N TRP A 539 -25.26 27.69 -25.80
CA TRP A 539 -26.19 28.48 -26.64
C TRP A 539 -25.50 29.05 -27.88
N ALA A 540 -24.19 29.35 -27.82
CA ALA A 540 -23.39 29.85 -28.89
C ALA A 540 -21.99 29.16 -28.93
N PRO A 541 -21.93 27.85 -29.20
CA PRO A 541 -20.69 27.07 -29.01
C PRO A 541 -19.56 27.52 -29.93
N SER A 542 -19.88 27.95 -31.19
CA SER A 542 -18.86 28.44 -32.11
C SER A 542 -18.20 29.72 -31.62
N LEU A 543 -18.98 30.66 -31.05
CA LEU A 543 -18.48 31.90 -30.47
C LEU A 543 -17.66 31.63 -29.18
N ALA A 544 -18.17 30.78 -28.32
CA ALA A 544 -17.50 30.39 -27.08
C ALA A 544 -16.13 29.73 -27.38
N ASN A 545 -16.09 28.80 -28.32
CA ASN A 545 -14.85 28.13 -28.78
C ASN A 545 -13.84 29.12 -29.41
N ARG A 546 -14.31 30.09 -30.21
CA ARG A 546 -13.44 31.14 -30.76
C ARG A 546 -12.87 32.03 -29.64
N ALA A 547 -13.72 32.48 -28.72
CA ALA A 547 -13.30 33.26 -27.57
C ALA A 547 -12.28 32.51 -26.67
N ALA A 548 -12.50 31.23 -26.38
CA ALA A 548 -11.58 30.41 -25.58
C ALA A 548 -10.20 30.20 -26.23
N ARG A 549 -10.11 30.27 -27.57
CA ARG A 549 -8.84 30.16 -28.32
C ARG A 549 -8.13 31.50 -28.48
N TRP A 550 -8.80 32.62 -28.29
CA TRP A 550 -8.22 33.95 -28.52
C TRP A 550 -7.12 34.24 -27.51
N ARG A 551 -5.98 34.74 -27.98
CA ARG A 551 -4.79 34.99 -27.14
C ARG A 551 -5.06 35.95 -25.97
N VAL A 552 -5.88 36.98 -26.22
CA VAL A 552 -6.26 37.97 -25.20
C VAL A 552 -7.09 37.29 -24.09
N THR A 553 -8.10 36.50 -24.44
CA THR A 553 -8.90 35.74 -23.45
C THR A 553 -8.02 34.82 -22.63
N ARG A 554 -7.13 34.05 -23.28
CA ARG A 554 -6.20 33.15 -22.57
C ARG A 554 -5.25 33.90 -21.62
N TRP A 555 -4.75 35.09 -22.08
CA TRP A 555 -3.93 35.95 -21.24
C TRP A 555 -4.73 36.50 -20.03
N THR A 556 -5.99 36.94 -20.25
CA THR A 556 -6.87 37.46 -19.21
C THR A 556 -7.20 36.37 -18.17
N LEU A 557 -7.54 35.17 -18.62
CA LEU A 557 -7.81 34.00 -17.74
C LEU A 557 -6.56 33.64 -16.92
N ASP A 558 -5.37 33.69 -17.53
CA ASP A 558 -4.11 33.43 -16.82
C ASP A 558 -3.82 34.53 -15.78
N ARG A 559 -3.92 35.79 -16.19
CA ARG A 559 -3.52 36.92 -15.33
C ARG A 559 -4.47 37.13 -14.14
N TRP A 560 -5.79 36.98 -14.35
CA TRP A 560 -6.81 37.32 -13.35
C TRP A 560 -7.40 36.13 -12.62
N LEU A 561 -7.51 34.98 -13.30
CA LEU A 561 -8.05 33.76 -12.71
C LEU A 561 -6.97 32.71 -12.42
N GLY A 562 -5.70 32.92 -12.82
CA GLY A 562 -4.65 31.93 -12.62
C GLY A 562 -4.86 30.62 -13.39
N LEU A 563 -5.52 30.68 -14.56
CA LEU A 563 -5.67 29.52 -15.45
C LEU A 563 -4.54 29.56 -16.49
N ASP A 564 -3.65 28.57 -16.46
CA ASP A 564 -2.44 28.58 -17.28
C ASP A 564 -2.75 28.65 -18.79
N ARG A 565 -2.24 29.69 -19.43
CA ARG A 565 -2.46 29.93 -20.86
C ARG A 565 -1.87 28.85 -21.77
N ARG A 566 -0.95 28.04 -21.32
CA ARG A 566 -0.36 26.93 -22.07
C ARG A 566 -1.34 25.77 -22.25
N ARG A 567 -2.33 25.67 -21.35
CA ARG A 567 -3.34 24.59 -21.39
C ARG A 567 -4.61 25.06 -22.10
N PRO A 568 -4.96 24.50 -23.26
CA PRO A 568 -6.19 24.85 -23.94
C PRO A 568 -7.43 24.36 -23.17
N LEU A 569 -8.46 25.21 -23.12
CA LEU A 569 -9.76 24.77 -22.61
C LEU A 569 -10.40 23.78 -23.59
N PRO A 570 -11.14 22.76 -23.10
CA PRO A 570 -11.80 21.78 -23.95
C PRO A 570 -12.87 22.48 -24.81
N PRO A 571 -12.95 22.20 -26.12
CA PRO A 571 -13.94 22.80 -26.98
C PRO A 571 -15.35 22.27 -26.67
N LEU A 572 -16.35 23.14 -26.80
CA LEU A 572 -17.76 22.74 -26.76
C LEU A 572 -18.18 22.11 -28.09
N ALA A 573 -18.97 21.07 -28.03
CA ALA A 573 -19.59 20.45 -29.18
C ALA A 573 -20.65 21.40 -29.80
N LEU A 574 -20.78 21.38 -31.09
CA LEU A 574 -21.77 22.19 -31.80
C LEU A 574 -23.21 21.73 -31.50
N GLU A 575 -23.41 20.45 -31.30
CA GLU A 575 -24.66 19.84 -30.90
C GLU A 575 -24.46 19.07 -29.59
N PRO A 576 -25.08 19.48 -28.47
CA PRO A 576 -25.04 18.73 -27.21
C PRO A 576 -25.71 17.36 -27.32
N PHE A 577 -25.19 16.36 -26.60
CA PHE A 577 -25.68 14.99 -26.66
C PHE A 577 -27.20 14.83 -26.45
N PRO A 578 -27.87 15.51 -25.48
CA PRO A 578 -29.33 15.38 -25.32
C PRO A 578 -30.12 15.96 -26.48
N VAL A 579 -29.54 16.90 -27.25
CA VAL A 579 -30.21 17.45 -28.46
C VAL A 579 -30.20 16.40 -29.54
N TRP A 580 -29.05 15.76 -29.79
CA TRP A 580 -28.94 14.63 -30.68
C TRP A 580 -29.85 13.48 -30.30
N PHE A 581 -29.88 13.10 -29.00
CA PHE A 581 -30.67 11.98 -28.50
C PHE A 581 -32.18 12.16 -28.72
N ARG A 582 -32.71 13.37 -28.62
CA ARG A 582 -34.12 13.65 -28.92
C ARG A 582 -34.50 13.39 -30.37
N ARG A 583 -33.54 13.43 -31.32
CA ARG A 583 -33.72 13.12 -32.71
C ARG A 583 -33.42 11.68 -33.08
N HIS A 584 -32.72 11.00 -32.17
CA HIS A 584 -32.36 9.61 -32.33
C HIS A 584 -33.59 8.72 -32.31
N ARG A 585 -33.68 7.76 -33.21
CA ARG A 585 -34.77 6.76 -33.24
C ARG A 585 -34.24 5.44 -32.64
N PRO A 586 -34.75 5.04 -31.50
CA PRO A 586 -34.33 3.77 -30.89
C PRO A 586 -34.86 2.59 -31.74
N PRO A 587 -34.24 1.41 -31.66
CA PRO A 587 -34.77 0.18 -32.24
C PRO A 587 -36.23 -0.08 -31.82
N ALA A 588 -36.99 -0.68 -32.72
CA ALA A 588 -38.39 -1.02 -32.44
C ALA A 588 -38.54 -2.00 -31.27
N GLU A 589 -37.61 -2.95 -31.17
CA GLU A 589 -37.58 -3.99 -30.12
C GLU A 589 -36.40 -3.79 -29.20
N ALA A 590 -36.61 -4.02 -27.90
CA ALA A 590 -35.60 -4.02 -26.86
C ALA A 590 -35.79 -5.23 -25.95
N PRO A 591 -35.42 -6.44 -26.40
CA PRO A 591 -35.74 -7.69 -25.74
C PRO A 591 -35.11 -7.84 -24.34
N ARG A 592 -34.08 -7.06 -24.05
CA ARG A 592 -33.40 -7.05 -22.72
C ARG A 592 -33.92 -5.95 -21.80
N GLY A 593 -34.93 -5.16 -22.23
CA GLY A 593 -35.52 -4.11 -21.42
C GLY A 593 -34.82 -2.77 -21.49
N ALA A 594 -34.91 -1.99 -20.43
CA ALA A 594 -34.36 -0.63 -20.38
C ALA A 594 -33.05 -0.53 -19.60
N VAL A 595 -32.22 0.44 -20.00
CA VAL A 595 -31.03 0.85 -19.26
C VAL A 595 -30.98 2.39 -19.18
N VAL A 596 -30.64 2.93 -18.02
CA VAL A 596 -30.47 4.38 -17.85
C VAL A 596 -29.04 4.76 -18.22
N LEU A 597 -28.85 5.68 -19.14
CA LEU A 597 -27.55 6.28 -19.45
C LEU A 597 -27.42 7.61 -18.70
N PHE A 598 -26.52 7.66 -17.72
CA PHE A 598 -26.16 8.89 -17.02
C PHE A 598 -25.18 9.69 -17.89
N HIS A 599 -25.71 10.66 -18.63
CA HIS A 599 -24.93 11.52 -19.50
C HIS A 599 -24.27 12.65 -18.67
N ASP A 600 -23.01 12.50 -18.30
CA ASP A 600 -22.23 13.49 -17.54
C ASP A 600 -22.05 14.82 -18.30
N THR A 601 -21.50 15.84 -17.64
CA THR A 601 -21.28 17.17 -18.23
C THR A 601 -20.39 17.10 -19.46
N PHE A 602 -19.35 16.28 -19.44
CA PHE A 602 -18.36 16.20 -20.52
C PHE A 602 -18.92 15.46 -21.74
N THR A 603 -19.61 14.36 -21.52
CA THR A 603 -20.37 13.67 -22.59
C THR A 603 -21.45 14.58 -23.18
N THR A 604 -22.09 15.42 -22.35
CA THR A 604 -23.14 16.31 -22.80
C THR A 604 -22.62 17.43 -23.71
N TYR A 605 -21.55 18.12 -23.31
CA TYR A 605 -21.17 19.38 -23.93
C TYR A 605 -19.85 19.33 -24.71
N HIS A 606 -18.96 18.37 -24.44
CA HIS A 606 -17.59 18.33 -25.02
C HIS A 606 -17.34 17.12 -25.92
N ALA A 607 -17.92 15.96 -25.58
CA ALA A 607 -17.66 14.72 -26.30
C ALA A 607 -18.96 13.91 -26.56
N PRO A 608 -19.97 14.49 -27.26
CA PRO A 608 -21.24 13.80 -27.52
C PRO A 608 -21.07 12.50 -28.31
N GLN A 609 -20.02 12.36 -29.14
CA GLN A 609 -19.71 11.14 -29.87
C GLN A 609 -19.47 9.93 -28.93
N VAL A 610 -18.97 10.15 -27.71
CA VAL A 610 -18.82 9.08 -26.71
C VAL A 610 -20.21 8.58 -26.28
N GLY A 611 -21.15 9.48 -26.04
CA GLY A 611 -22.52 9.14 -25.73
C GLY A 611 -23.24 8.43 -26.87
N GLN A 612 -23.01 8.89 -28.12
CA GLN A 612 -23.58 8.28 -29.33
C GLN A 612 -23.09 6.85 -29.52
N ALA A 613 -21.76 6.62 -29.34
CA ALA A 613 -21.17 5.29 -29.39
C ALA A 613 -21.73 4.35 -28.29
N ALA A 614 -21.92 4.88 -27.08
CA ALA A 614 -22.50 4.11 -25.98
C ALA A 614 -23.98 3.75 -26.25
N VAL A 615 -24.78 4.65 -26.79
CA VAL A 615 -26.17 4.37 -27.21
C VAL A 615 -26.21 3.24 -28.23
N ALA A 616 -25.40 3.36 -29.29
CA ALA A 616 -25.33 2.34 -30.34
C ALA A 616 -24.92 0.95 -29.80
N LEU A 617 -23.94 0.88 -28.89
CA LEU A 617 -23.53 -0.36 -28.24
C LEU A 617 -24.61 -0.96 -27.35
N LEU A 618 -25.31 -0.15 -26.56
CA LEU A 618 -26.40 -0.59 -25.68
C LEU A 618 -27.63 -1.07 -26.47
N GLU A 619 -27.93 -0.41 -27.58
CA GLU A 619 -29.00 -0.80 -28.48
C GLU A 619 -28.65 -2.09 -29.27
N ALA A 620 -27.42 -2.21 -29.74
CA ALA A 620 -26.92 -3.46 -30.32
C ALA A 620 -26.92 -4.61 -29.30
N ALA A 621 -26.76 -4.31 -28.01
CA ALA A 621 -26.92 -5.26 -26.91
C ALA A 621 -28.40 -5.60 -26.59
N GLY A 622 -29.38 -5.01 -27.29
CA GLY A 622 -30.82 -5.26 -27.14
C GLY A 622 -31.48 -4.46 -26.02
N TYR A 623 -30.90 -3.35 -25.59
CA TYR A 623 -31.48 -2.47 -24.57
C TYR A 623 -32.10 -1.22 -25.14
N ARG A 624 -33.19 -0.76 -24.54
CA ARG A 624 -33.71 0.59 -24.74
C ARG A 624 -32.95 1.57 -23.83
N VAL A 625 -32.26 2.54 -24.42
CA VAL A 625 -31.56 3.57 -23.66
C VAL A 625 -32.54 4.64 -23.20
N VAL A 626 -32.46 5.02 -21.92
CA VAL A 626 -33.26 6.06 -21.30
C VAL A 626 -32.35 7.14 -20.73
N LEU A 627 -32.64 8.41 -21.06
CA LEU A 627 -32.01 9.54 -20.39
C LEU A 627 -32.98 10.08 -19.33
N VAL A 628 -32.45 10.28 -18.12
CA VAL A 628 -33.22 10.96 -17.04
C VAL A 628 -32.76 12.40 -16.91
N ASP A 629 -33.69 13.28 -16.47
CA ASP A 629 -33.32 14.65 -16.09
C ASP A 629 -32.31 14.61 -14.93
N ARG A 630 -31.23 15.36 -15.05
CA ARG A 630 -30.10 15.31 -14.12
C ARG A 630 -29.50 16.67 -13.83
N ARG A 631 -28.86 16.80 -12.67
CA ARG A 631 -27.88 17.84 -12.37
C ARG A 631 -26.45 17.26 -12.55
N CYS A 632 -25.44 18.13 -12.47
CA CYS A 632 -24.04 17.68 -12.39
C CYS A 632 -23.89 16.62 -11.27
N CYS A 633 -23.05 15.62 -11.50
CA CYS A 633 -22.77 14.57 -10.49
C CYS A 633 -22.29 15.12 -9.14
N GLY A 634 -21.82 16.37 -9.10
CA GLY A 634 -21.26 17.02 -7.93
C GLY A 634 -19.75 16.90 -7.77
N ARG A 635 -19.06 16.14 -8.63
CA ARG A 635 -17.61 15.95 -8.52
C ARG A 635 -16.80 17.27 -8.48
N PRO A 636 -17.04 18.28 -9.36
CA PRO A 636 -16.32 19.55 -9.27
C PRO A 636 -16.61 20.33 -7.98
N LEU A 637 -17.84 20.28 -7.46
CA LEU A 637 -18.23 20.90 -6.19
C LEU A 637 -17.48 20.24 -5.01
N ILE A 638 -17.45 18.91 -4.97
CA ILE A 638 -16.77 18.13 -3.94
C ILE A 638 -15.27 18.46 -3.92
N SER A 639 -14.62 18.48 -5.10
CA SER A 639 -13.18 18.77 -5.23
C SER A 639 -12.78 20.15 -4.73
N LYS A 640 -13.73 21.10 -4.69
CA LYS A 640 -13.50 22.46 -4.19
C LYS A 640 -14.13 22.72 -2.81
N GLY A 641 -14.56 21.66 -2.09
CA GLY A 641 -15.11 21.77 -0.73
C GLY A 641 -16.52 22.37 -0.63
N LEU A 642 -17.26 22.52 -1.75
CA LEU A 642 -18.65 23.00 -1.75
C LEU A 642 -19.62 21.84 -1.41
N LEU A 643 -19.43 21.21 -0.26
CA LEU A 643 -20.10 19.95 0.10
C LEU A 643 -21.61 20.11 0.28
N ASP A 644 -22.09 21.23 0.82
CA ASP A 644 -23.52 21.49 1.01
C ASP A 644 -24.27 21.56 -0.33
N GLU A 645 -23.63 22.16 -1.34
CA GLU A 645 -24.20 22.23 -2.68
C GLU A 645 -24.10 20.88 -3.40
N ALA A 646 -23.00 20.19 -3.25
CA ALA A 646 -22.83 18.82 -3.75
C ALA A 646 -23.91 17.88 -3.19
N ARG A 647 -24.26 18.01 -1.90
CA ARG A 647 -25.35 17.26 -1.26
C ARG A 647 -26.70 17.54 -1.93
N ARG A 648 -27.00 18.81 -2.25
CA ARG A 648 -28.25 19.16 -2.99
C ARG A 648 -28.28 18.54 -4.38
N HIS A 649 -27.16 18.53 -5.11
CA HIS A 649 -27.06 17.88 -6.40
C HIS A 649 -27.21 16.36 -6.29
N ALA A 650 -26.57 15.75 -5.32
CA ALA A 650 -26.67 14.32 -5.03
C ALA A 650 -28.11 13.90 -4.73
N ALA A 651 -28.80 14.63 -3.83
CA ALA A 651 -30.20 14.37 -3.50
C ALA A 651 -31.12 14.47 -4.72
N TRP A 652 -30.92 15.49 -5.56
CA TRP A 652 -31.69 15.66 -6.81
C TRP A 652 -31.49 14.47 -7.75
N ASN A 653 -30.26 14.05 -7.99
CA ASN A 653 -29.94 12.94 -8.90
C ASN A 653 -30.47 11.61 -8.33
N VAL A 654 -30.23 11.34 -7.04
CA VAL A 654 -30.69 10.10 -6.40
C VAL A 654 -32.23 9.99 -6.45
N ALA A 655 -32.97 11.06 -6.22
CA ALA A 655 -34.45 11.04 -6.30
C ALA A 655 -34.97 10.62 -7.70
N ARG A 656 -34.19 10.91 -8.77
CA ARG A 656 -34.56 10.56 -10.15
C ARG A 656 -34.07 9.21 -10.62
N LEU A 657 -32.89 8.79 -10.10
CA LEU A 657 -32.26 7.52 -10.45
C LEU A 657 -32.83 6.37 -9.62
N HIS A 658 -33.23 6.62 -8.37
CA HIS A 658 -33.71 5.58 -7.45
C HIS A 658 -34.91 4.80 -7.97
N PRO A 659 -35.97 5.40 -8.61
CA PRO A 659 -37.09 4.63 -9.13
C PRO A 659 -36.69 3.58 -10.19
N TRP A 660 -35.59 3.81 -10.92
CA TRP A 660 -35.01 2.88 -11.86
C TRP A 660 -34.15 1.83 -11.15
N ALA A 661 -33.27 2.29 -10.27
CA ALA A 661 -32.39 1.41 -9.49
C ALA A 661 -33.17 0.41 -8.60
N ALA A 662 -34.28 0.84 -7.99
CA ALA A 662 -35.16 0.00 -7.16
C ALA A 662 -35.80 -1.15 -7.95
N ARG A 663 -35.99 -0.98 -9.27
CA ARG A 663 -36.47 -2.02 -10.20
C ARG A 663 -35.35 -2.89 -10.76
N GLY A 664 -34.12 -2.73 -10.29
CA GLY A 664 -32.96 -3.47 -10.79
C GLY A 664 -32.40 -2.96 -12.14
N VAL A 665 -32.90 -1.82 -12.65
CA VAL A 665 -32.41 -1.22 -13.91
C VAL A 665 -31.03 -0.63 -13.68
N ALA A 666 -30.07 -1.00 -14.52
CA ALA A 666 -28.72 -0.48 -14.45
C ALA A 666 -28.65 1.00 -14.83
N ILE A 667 -27.79 1.73 -14.13
CA ILE A 667 -27.43 3.11 -14.42
C ILE A 667 -26.02 3.09 -14.98
N VAL A 668 -25.90 3.22 -16.29
CA VAL A 668 -24.61 3.16 -17.00
C VAL A 668 -24.04 4.57 -17.14
N GLY A 669 -22.74 4.73 -16.87
CA GLY A 669 -22.02 5.99 -17.06
C GLY A 669 -20.74 5.81 -17.83
N LEU A 670 -20.24 6.90 -18.38
CA LEU A 670 -19.11 6.91 -19.33
C LEU A 670 -17.87 7.57 -18.72
N GLU A 671 -18.02 8.64 -17.96
CA GLU A 671 -16.92 9.32 -17.27
C GLU A 671 -16.72 8.71 -15.88
N PRO A 672 -15.59 8.02 -15.60
CA PRO A 672 -15.40 7.34 -14.32
C PRO A 672 -15.48 8.27 -13.11
N SER A 673 -14.95 9.49 -13.23
CA SER A 673 -15.00 10.47 -12.13
C SER A 673 -16.42 10.91 -11.79
N CYS A 674 -17.33 10.93 -12.76
CA CYS A 674 -18.72 11.31 -12.56
C CYS A 674 -19.59 10.16 -12.06
N LEU A 675 -19.53 9.00 -12.70
CA LEU A 675 -20.36 7.86 -12.30
C LEU A 675 -19.96 7.31 -10.94
N LEU A 676 -18.65 7.13 -10.72
CA LEU A 676 -18.17 6.54 -9.47
C LEU A 676 -18.38 7.46 -8.25
N THR A 677 -18.69 8.74 -8.45
CA THR A 677 -19.16 9.62 -7.36
C THR A 677 -20.45 9.09 -6.74
N PHE A 678 -21.34 8.43 -7.51
CA PHE A 678 -22.56 7.80 -6.96
C PHE A 678 -22.26 6.56 -6.10
N ARG A 679 -21.17 5.87 -6.35
CA ARG A 679 -20.73 4.69 -5.59
C ARG A 679 -19.91 5.04 -4.35
N ASP A 680 -19.48 6.29 -4.20
CA ASP A 680 -18.58 6.77 -3.16
C ASP A 680 -19.17 8.00 -2.45
N GLU A 681 -18.83 9.21 -2.84
CA GLU A 681 -19.16 10.43 -2.08
C GLU A 681 -20.68 10.71 -1.96
N VAL A 682 -21.49 10.30 -2.91
CA VAL A 682 -22.95 10.47 -2.83
C VAL A 682 -23.53 9.63 -1.69
N VAL A 683 -23.00 8.44 -1.44
CA VAL A 683 -23.39 7.60 -0.30
C VAL A 683 -23.01 8.28 1.01
N ASP A 684 -21.81 8.84 1.09
CA ASP A 684 -21.33 9.58 2.27
C ASP A 684 -22.12 10.87 2.53
N LEU A 685 -22.48 11.61 1.49
CA LEU A 685 -23.22 12.87 1.61
C LEU A 685 -24.66 12.67 2.06
N LEU A 686 -25.32 11.61 1.59
CA LEU A 686 -26.75 11.40 1.82
C LEU A 686 -27.07 10.40 2.94
N ARG A 687 -26.19 9.45 3.21
CA ARG A 687 -26.32 8.41 4.26
C ARG A 687 -27.68 7.67 4.20
N SER A 688 -28.23 7.48 3.00
CA SER A 688 -29.56 6.93 2.79
C SER A 688 -29.52 5.60 2.03
N GLU A 689 -30.53 4.73 2.26
CA GLU A 689 -30.66 3.47 1.51
C GLU A 689 -30.96 3.72 0.02
N GLN A 690 -31.62 4.81 -0.31
CA GLN A 690 -31.85 5.21 -1.70
C GLN A 690 -30.53 5.48 -2.43
N ALA A 691 -29.59 6.18 -1.78
CA ALA A 691 -28.24 6.40 -2.33
C ALA A 691 -27.49 5.08 -2.51
N ARG A 692 -27.56 4.16 -1.54
CA ARG A 692 -26.94 2.83 -1.64
C ARG A 692 -27.55 2.00 -2.77
N THR A 693 -28.86 2.06 -2.95
CA THR A 693 -29.55 1.36 -4.06
C THR A 693 -29.11 1.88 -5.41
N VAL A 694 -28.99 3.20 -5.58
CA VAL A 694 -28.44 3.82 -6.79
C VAL A 694 -26.97 3.40 -6.99
N ALA A 695 -26.17 3.40 -5.93
CA ALA A 695 -24.75 3.00 -5.98
C ALA A 695 -24.55 1.56 -6.48
N ARG A 696 -25.41 0.63 -6.02
CA ARG A 696 -25.36 -0.80 -6.47
C ARG A 696 -25.68 -0.97 -7.96
N GLN A 697 -26.49 -0.10 -8.55
CA GLN A 697 -26.86 -0.16 -9.96
C GLN A 697 -26.03 0.76 -10.87
N ALA A 698 -25.16 1.60 -10.29
CA ALA A 698 -24.28 2.50 -11.04
C ALA A 698 -23.05 1.74 -11.56
N LEU A 699 -22.95 1.51 -12.87
CA LEU A 699 -21.92 0.74 -13.53
C LEU A 699 -21.25 1.54 -14.66
N LEU A 700 -19.94 1.38 -14.83
CA LEU A 700 -19.28 1.83 -16.06
C LEU A 700 -19.80 0.98 -17.23
N LEU A 701 -19.76 1.53 -18.45
CA LEU A 701 -20.26 0.82 -19.63
C LEU A 701 -19.62 -0.57 -19.78
N GLU A 702 -18.32 -0.68 -19.55
CA GLU A 702 -17.58 -1.92 -19.68
C GLU A 702 -17.96 -2.94 -18.59
N GLU A 703 -18.17 -2.48 -17.34
CA GLU A 703 -18.69 -3.33 -16.27
C GLU A 703 -20.07 -3.88 -16.64
N PHE A 704 -20.95 -3.03 -17.17
CA PHE A 704 -22.28 -3.41 -17.58
C PHE A 704 -22.25 -4.45 -18.71
N LEU A 705 -21.49 -4.20 -19.78
CA LEU A 705 -21.40 -5.11 -20.93
C LEU A 705 -20.86 -6.49 -20.53
N LEU A 706 -19.84 -6.56 -19.66
CA LEU A 706 -19.30 -7.83 -19.20
C LEU A 706 -20.27 -8.58 -18.28
N ARG A 707 -20.94 -7.88 -17.36
CA ARG A 707 -21.99 -8.48 -16.55
C ARG A 707 -23.11 -9.10 -17.42
N GLU A 708 -23.50 -8.39 -18.47
CA GLU A 708 -24.54 -8.90 -19.37
C GLU A 708 -24.02 -10.04 -20.29
N ARG A 709 -22.73 -10.04 -20.63
CA ARG A 709 -22.07 -11.17 -21.32
C ARG A 709 -22.16 -12.46 -20.48
N GLU A 710 -21.91 -12.37 -19.19
CA GLU A 710 -22.08 -13.51 -18.26
C GLU A 710 -23.54 -14.00 -18.20
N ARG A 711 -24.50 -13.11 -18.52
CA ARG A 711 -25.94 -13.41 -18.64
C ARG A 711 -26.38 -13.76 -20.06
N GLY A 712 -25.42 -14.12 -20.92
CA GLY A 712 -25.71 -14.57 -22.28
C GLY A 712 -25.84 -13.46 -23.32
N LEU A 713 -25.30 -12.25 -23.08
CA LEU A 713 -25.17 -11.24 -24.14
C LEU A 713 -24.10 -11.67 -25.14
N ALA A 714 -24.46 -11.74 -26.41
CA ALA A 714 -23.54 -11.92 -27.51
C ALA A 714 -23.53 -10.67 -28.39
N LEU A 715 -22.38 -9.98 -28.45
CA LEU A 715 -22.09 -8.97 -29.46
C LEU A 715 -21.14 -9.58 -30.50
N ALA A 716 -21.53 -9.55 -31.77
CA ALA A 716 -20.74 -10.09 -32.86
C ALA A 716 -19.69 -9.05 -33.30
N PHE A 717 -18.51 -9.13 -32.73
CA PHE A 717 -17.39 -8.34 -33.19
C PHE A 717 -16.73 -9.00 -34.39
N PRO A 718 -16.53 -8.27 -35.52
CA PRO A 718 -15.81 -8.82 -36.68
C PRO A 718 -14.39 -9.26 -36.31
N SER A 719 -13.95 -10.38 -36.88
CA SER A 719 -12.59 -10.89 -36.70
C SER A 719 -11.56 -9.90 -37.27
N GLY A 720 -10.50 -9.65 -36.51
CA GLY A 720 -9.40 -8.77 -36.87
C GLY A 720 -8.48 -8.52 -35.68
N THR A 721 -7.18 -8.38 -35.95
CA THR A 721 -6.21 -8.07 -34.91
C THR A 721 -6.10 -6.55 -34.79
N ARG A 722 -6.76 -5.99 -33.76
CA ARG A 722 -6.60 -4.58 -33.38
C ARG A 722 -5.67 -4.51 -32.18
N ARG A 723 -4.91 -3.43 -32.04
CA ARG A 723 -4.00 -3.23 -30.91
C ARG A 723 -4.34 -1.94 -30.17
N ALA A 724 -4.36 -2.01 -28.86
CA ALA A 724 -4.67 -0.88 -28.00
C ALA A 724 -3.69 -0.73 -26.84
N LEU A 725 -3.20 0.52 -26.65
CA LEU A 725 -2.57 0.95 -25.41
C LEU A 725 -3.62 1.59 -24.51
N VAL A 726 -3.85 1.05 -23.34
CA VAL A 726 -4.90 1.50 -22.41
C VAL A 726 -4.30 2.24 -21.21
N HIS A 727 -4.81 3.45 -20.93
CA HIS A 727 -4.55 4.16 -19.68
C HIS A 727 -5.82 4.22 -18.85
N GLY A 728 -5.89 3.45 -17.74
CA GLY A 728 -7.02 3.46 -16.81
C GLY A 728 -7.13 4.78 -16.03
N HIS A 729 -8.36 5.27 -15.85
CA HIS A 729 -8.61 6.46 -15.03
C HIS A 729 -8.31 6.20 -13.53
N CYS A 730 -7.75 7.18 -12.81
CA CYS A 730 -7.33 6.99 -11.41
C CYS A 730 -8.50 6.60 -10.47
N HIS A 731 -9.69 7.21 -10.59
CA HIS A 731 -10.87 6.81 -9.81
C HIS A 731 -11.37 5.41 -10.18
N GLN A 732 -11.28 5.03 -11.46
CA GLN A 732 -11.58 3.66 -11.88
C GLN A 732 -10.61 2.67 -11.24
N LYS A 733 -9.31 2.91 -11.32
CA LYS A 733 -8.28 2.07 -10.67
C LYS A 733 -8.53 1.91 -9.17
N ALA A 734 -8.94 3.00 -8.51
CA ALA A 734 -9.17 3.02 -7.07
C ALA A 734 -10.47 2.33 -6.61
N LEU A 735 -11.53 2.30 -7.41
CA LEU A 735 -12.86 1.86 -6.99
C LEU A 735 -13.36 0.59 -7.69
N VAL A 736 -12.83 0.28 -8.88
CA VAL A 736 -13.31 -0.82 -9.73
C VAL A 736 -12.16 -1.68 -10.23
N GLY A 737 -11.00 -1.07 -10.50
CA GLY A 737 -9.91 -1.66 -11.27
C GLY A 737 -10.10 -1.46 -12.77
N THR A 738 -9.05 -1.77 -13.54
CA THR A 738 -9.05 -1.66 -15.01
C THR A 738 -9.51 -2.94 -15.71
N GLY A 739 -9.61 -4.03 -14.97
CA GLY A 739 -10.00 -5.36 -15.46
C GLY A 739 -11.19 -5.34 -16.41
N PRO A 740 -12.33 -4.70 -16.06
CA PRO A 740 -13.50 -4.64 -16.95
C PRO A 740 -13.22 -3.98 -18.29
N THR A 741 -12.48 -2.88 -18.33
CA THR A 741 -12.13 -2.19 -19.60
C THR A 741 -11.21 -3.07 -20.47
N LEU A 742 -10.19 -3.69 -19.86
CA LEU A 742 -9.28 -4.58 -20.58
C LEU A 742 -10.01 -5.81 -21.14
N ALA A 743 -10.90 -6.42 -20.34
CA ALA A 743 -11.67 -7.59 -20.73
C ALA A 743 -12.69 -7.27 -21.85
N ALA A 744 -13.35 -6.12 -21.78
CA ALA A 744 -14.30 -5.68 -22.80
C ALA A 744 -13.58 -5.41 -24.14
N LEU A 745 -12.40 -4.79 -24.12
CA LEU A 745 -11.60 -4.58 -25.33
C LEU A 745 -11.07 -5.90 -25.91
N ARG A 746 -10.61 -6.82 -25.06
CA ARG A 746 -10.20 -8.17 -25.54
C ARG A 746 -11.37 -8.93 -26.14
N TRP A 747 -12.56 -8.85 -25.55
CA TRP A 747 -13.79 -9.43 -26.13
C TRP A 747 -14.08 -8.84 -27.53
N ALA A 748 -13.77 -7.56 -27.75
CA ALA A 748 -13.93 -6.90 -29.04
C ALA A 748 -12.77 -7.16 -30.03
N GLY A 749 -11.86 -8.12 -29.75
CA GLY A 749 -10.76 -8.51 -30.63
C GLY A 749 -9.51 -7.63 -30.53
N TYR A 750 -9.35 -6.84 -29.48
CA TYR A 750 -8.11 -6.08 -29.26
C TYR A 750 -7.05 -6.91 -28.52
N GLU A 751 -5.82 -6.83 -29.02
CA GLU A 751 -4.61 -7.09 -28.25
C GLU A 751 -4.33 -5.86 -27.38
N VAL A 752 -4.44 -6.02 -26.03
CA VAL A 752 -4.46 -4.88 -25.12
C VAL A 752 -3.21 -4.87 -24.25
N THR A 753 -2.50 -3.74 -24.27
CA THR A 753 -1.42 -3.43 -23.31
C THR A 753 -1.88 -2.31 -22.39
N GLU A 754 -1.74 -2.49 -21.07
CA GLU A 754 -2.03 -1.44 -20.08
C GLU A 754 -0.76 -0.66 -19.76
N VAL A 755 -0.86 0.67 -19.72
CA VAL A 755 0.22 1.54 -19.26
C VAL A 755 0.28 1.51 -17.73
N ASP A 756 1.40 1.09 -17.15
CA ASP A 756 1.66 1.30 -15.72
C ASP A 756 2.00 2.77 -15.44
N ALA A 757 1.03 3.63 -15.71
CA ALA A 757 1.09 5.04 -15.37
C ALA A 757 -0.02 5.35 -14.38
N GLY A 758 0.28 5.74 -13.18
CA GLY A 758 -0.69 6.01 -12.13
C GLY A 758 -1.74 7.07 -12.53
N CYS A 759 -1.61 8.28 -12.02
CA CYS A 759 -2.43 9.44 -12.44
C CYS A 759 -1.85 10.08 -13.71
N CYS A 760 -2.71 10.60 -14.59
CA CYS A 760 -2.27 11.39 -15.75
C CYS A 760 -1.72 12.78 -15.36
N GLY A 761 -1.97 13.26 -14.13
CA GLY A 761 -1.55 14.57 -13.65
C GLY A 761 -2.55 15.70 -13.88
N MET A 762 -3.60 15.48 -14.64
CA MET A 762 -4.57 16.54 -14.96
C MET A 762 -5.54 16.85 -13.81
N ALA A 763 -6.13 15.81 -13.21
CA ALA A 763 -7.01 15.87 -12.04
C ALA A 763 -8.07 17.02 -12.09
N GLY A 764 -8.90 17.01 -13.10
CA GLY A 764 -9.94 18.04 -13.28
C GLY A 764 -9.36 19.44 -13.44
N ALA A 765 -9.69 20.37 -12.54
CA ALA A 765 -9.23 21.76 -12.57
C ALA A 765 -7.72 21.90 -12.28
N PHE A 766 -7.11 20.99 -11.49
CA PHE A 766 -5.73 21.06 -11.01
C PHE A 766 -4.72 21.37 -12.12
N GLY A 767 -4.77 20.62 -13.24
CA GLY A 767 -3.84 20.79 -14.35
C GLY A 767 -4.05 22.06 -15.18
N PHE A 768 -5.16 22.81 -14.96
CA PHE A 768 -5.40 24.11 -15.56
C PHE A 768 -4.88 25.26 -14.72
N GLU A 769 -4.68 25.04 -13.42
CA GLU A 769 -4.21 26.07 -12.51
C GLU A 769 -2.73 26.37 -12.74
N ARG A 770 -2.37 27.66 -12.84
CA ARG A 770 -1.02 28.10 -13.21
C ARG A 770 0.06 27.59 -12.26
N GLU A 771 -0.19 27.59 -10.97
CA GLU A 771 0.71 27.08 -9.94
C GLU A 771 0.91 25.56 -9.99
N HIS A 772 -0.03 24.83 -10.59
CA HIS A 772 0.00 23.38 -10.67
C HIS A 772 0.41 22.82 -12.04
N TYR A 773 0.49 23.68 -13.07
CA TYR A 773 0.74 23.25 -14.45
C TYR A 773 2.02 22.42 -14.58
N GLU A 774 3.14 22.92 -14.04
CA GLU A 774 4.44 22.22 -14.12
C GLU A 774 4.40 20.84 -13.42
N LEU A 775 3.77 20.77 -12.24
CA LEU A 775 3.60 19.52 -11.54
C LEU A 775 2.69 18.55 -12.31
N SER A 776 1.61 19.05 -12.89
CA SER A 776 0.70 18.26 -13.75
C SER A 776 1.43 17.63 -14.93
N VAL A 777 2.25 18.43 -15.65
CA VAL A 777 3.10 17.97 -16.76
C VAL A 777 4.13 16.94 -16.26
N ARG A 778 4.85 17.24 -15.18
CA ARG A 778 5.84 16.33 -14.59
C ARG A 778 5.25 14.98 -14.23
N ILE A 779 4.05 14.94 -13.64
CA ILE A 779 3.35 13.69 -13.31
C ILE A 779 3.02 12.89 -14.59
N GLY A 780 2.47 13.55 -15.62
CA GLY A 780 2.13 12.90 -16.89
C GLY A 780 3.36 12.38 -17.64
N GLU A 781 4.45 13.13 -17.63
CA GLU A 781 5.72 12.79 -18.29
C GLU A 781 6.51 11.69 -17.58
N ARG A 782 6.18 11.33 -16.35
CA ARG A 782 6.91 10.24 -15.67
C ARG A 782 6.79 8.91 -16.38
N ARG A 783 5.62 8.54 -16.86
CA ARG A 783 5.36 7.22 -17.48
C ARG A 783 4.36 7.31 -18.64
N LEU A 784 3.28 8.09 -18.51
CA LEU A 784 2.21 8.14 -19.51
C LEU A 784 2.67 8.73 -20.85
N GLY A 785 3.23 9.93 -20.83
CA GLY A 785 3.73 10.61 -22.03
C GLY A 785 4.75 9.76 -22.81
N PRO A 786 5.82 9.27 -22.15
CA PRO A 786 6.79 8.38 -22.79
C PRO A 786 6.17 7.11 -23.38
N ALA A 787 5.27 6.43 -22.64
CA ALA A 787 4.61 5.21 -23.10
C ALA A 787 3.77 5.45 -24.38
N VAL A 788 3.00 6.55 -24.39
CA VAL A 788 2.18 6.91 -25.57
C VAL A 788 3.05 7.26 -26.79
N ARG A 789 4.16 7.98 -26.59
CA ARG A 789 5.09 8.30 -27.70
C ARG A 789 5.81 7.06 -28.25
N ALA A 790 6.13 6.10 -27.39
CA ALA A 790 6.79 4.85 -27.79
C ALA A 790 5.83 3.87 -28.49
N THR A 791 4.52 4.09 -28.37
CA THR A 791 3.50 3.21 -28.96
C THR A 791 3.39 3.44 -30.47
N PRO A 792 3.42 2.38 -31.31
CA PRO A 792 3.29 2.50 -32.75
C PRO A 792 2.05 3.28 -33.20
N PRO A 793 2.09 3.98 -34.36
CA PRO A 793 0.97 4.80 -34.84
C PRO A 793 -0.31 4.00 -35.13
N ASP A 794 -0.20 2.73 -35.50
CA ASP A 794 -1.29 1.81 -35.78
C ASP A 794 -2.02 1.30 -34.54
N HIS A 795 -1.40 1.44 -33.37
CA HIS A 795 -2.06 1.11 -32.12
C HIS A 795 -3.00 2.24 -31.67
N GLU A 796 -4.21 1.89 -31.28
CA GLU A 796 -5.14 2.85 -30.66
C GLU A 796 -4.72 3.19 -29.24
N VAL A 797 -4.77 4.46 -28.87
CA VAL A 797 -4.62 4.88 -27.47
C VAL A 797 -6.01 5.03 -26.87
N VAL A 798 -6.30 4.31 -25.79
CA VAL A 798 -7.63 4.26 -25.15
C VAL A 798 -7.54 4.77 -23.72
N ALA A 799 -8.41 5.73 -23.36
CA ALA A 799 -8.51 6.25 -22.00
C ALA A 799 -9.97 6.68 -21.68
N PRO A 800 -10.58 6.15 -20.60
CA PRO A 800 -11.99 6.42 -20.28
C PRO A 800 -12.23 7.87 -19.81
N GLY A 801 -11.31 8.46 -19.04
CA GLY A 801 -11.50 9.79 -18.49
C GLY A 801 -11.16 10.92 -19.45
N ILE A 802 -11.97 11.98 -19.49
CA ILE A 802 -11.71 13.15 -20.32
C ILE A 802 -10.42 13.85 -19.95
N SER A 803 -10.13 13.98 -18.66
CA SER A 803 -8.86 14.56 -18.18
C SER A 803 -7.65 13.78 -18.69
N CYS A 804 -7.75 12.45 -18.75
CA CYS A 804 -6.68 11.59 -19.27
C CYS A 804 -6.48 11.80 -20.77
N ARG A 805 -7.57 11.87 -21.56
CA ARG A 805 -7.53 12.11 -23.01
C ARG A 805 -6.91 13.48 -23.33
N GLN A 806 -7.30 14.51 -22.60
CA GLN A 806 -6.75 15.85 -22.73
C GLN A 806 -5.26 15.92 -22.38
N GLN A 807 -4.85 15.24 -21.31
CA GLN A 807 -3.44 15.22 -20.93
C GLN A 807 -2.58 14.48 -21.96
N ILE A 808 -3.05 13.34 -22.48
CA ILE A 808 -2.37 12.59 -23.52
C ILE A 808 -2.19 13.46 -24.78
N GLU A 809 -3.26 14.11 -25.26
CA GLU A 809 -3.21 14.98 -26.41
C GLU A 809 -2.26 16.17 -26.19
N HIS A 810 -2.31 16.80 -25.01
CA HIS A 810 -1.44 17.92 -24.66
C HIS A 810 0.04 17.56 -24.62
N LEU A 811 0.39 16.38 -24.08
CA LEU A 811 1.78 15.93 -23.92
C LEU A 811 2.38 15.33 -25.19
N THR A 812 1.56 14.72 -26.03
CA THR A 812 2.04 13.85 -27.13
C THR A 812 1.50 14.21 -28.51
N GLY A 813 0.49 15.07 -28.60
CA GLY A 813 -0.24 15.35 -29.83
C GLY A 813 -1.14 14.19 -30.34
N ARG A 814 -1.10 13.01 -29.66
CA ARG A 814 -1.95 11.85 -30.02
C ARG A 814 -3.32 11.96 -29.40
N ARG A 815 -4.35 11.76 -30.18
CA ARG A 815 -5.73 11.69 -29.70
C ARG A 815 -6.01 10.31 -29.11
N ALA A 816 -6.42 10.26 -27.83
CA ALA A 816 -6.91 9.05 -27.19
C ALA A 816 -8.43 8.91 -27.35
N ARG A 817 -8.92 7.68 -27.55
CA ARG A 817 -10.34 7.34 -27.69
C ARG A 817 -10.91 6.94 -26.34
N HIS A 818 -12.23 7.13 -26.19
CA HIS A 818 -12.97 6.51 -25.09
C HIS A 818 -13.19 5.02 -25.37
N PRO A 819 -13.24 4.11 -24.36
CA PRO A 819 -13.56 2.70 -24.57
C PRO A 819 -14.84 2.47 -25.39
N ALA A 820 -15.90 3.26 -25.16
CA ALA A 820 -17.14 3.19 -25.96
C ALA A 820 -16.87 3.43 -27.46
N GLU A 821 -16.02 4.39 -27.81
CA GLU A 821 -15.66 4.67 -29.23
C GLU A 821 -14.88 3.50 -29.83
N ALA A 822 -13.95 2.90 -29.05
CA ALA A 822 -13.16 1.76 -29.50
C ALA A 822 -14.04 0.50 -29.71
N LEU A 823 -14.91 0.20 -28.76
CA LEU A 823 -15.85 -0.93 -28.84
C LEU A 823 -16.86 -0.75 -29.98
N TRP A 824 -17.41 0.46 -30.15
CA TRP A 824 -18.32 0.76 -31.25
C TRP A 824 -17.66 0.59 -32.62
N ARG A 825 -16.44 1.06 -32.78
CA ARG A 825 -15.67 0.85 -34.01
C ARG A 825 -15.38 -0.62 -34.24
N ALA A 826 -15.06 -1.38 -33.22
CA ALA A 826 -14.83 -2.80 -33.36
C ALA A 826 -16.08 -3.57 -33.77
N LEU A 827 -17.28 -3.07 -33.44
CA LEU A 827 -18.55 -3.67 -33.80
C LEU A 827 -18.91 -3.42 -35.27
N HIS A 828 -18.44 -2.31 -35.88
CA HIS A 828 -18.80 -1.90 -37.24
C HIS A 828 -17.66 -2.09 -38.29
N GLY A 829 -16.52 -2.63 -37.87
CA GLY A 829 -15.33 -2.83 -38.72
C GLY A 829 -14.39 -1.65 -38.62
#